data_926772edb075e870b5ab0f2000a3c0c7
#
_entry.id   926772edb075e870b5ab0f2000a3c0c7
#
_cell.length_a   1.000
_cell.length_b   1.000
_cell.length_c   1.000
_cell.angle_alpha   90.00
_cell.angle_beta   90.00
_cell.angle_gamma   90.00
#
_symmetry.space_group_name_H-M   'P 1'
#
loop_
_entity.id
_entity.type
_entity.pdbx_description
1 polymer ?
#
loop_
_entity_poly.entity_id
_entity_poly.type
_entity_poly.pdbx_seq_one_letter_code
_entity_poly.pdbx_strand_id
1 'polypeptide(L)'
;MGGRRHERRLRRVSNIVERASSPPIVAPSEKPSSLLSLLKRRYFRRLWAVTTVSSLGDWLGVFALVSFVQTLPGHQKSEFAVGGVLLFRVVPGLFFGPFAGVLADRFDRRRLMIVADLSRAGLIATIPFIKHLWAIFLVSALMELLALMWTPAKEATLPNLVERDELMTANQLSLITTYGTFPIGGALVAALAGIGGLLGRINGLSFLHDEPTALAFFFDAATFLFSVAMVATFPAHLMKAKRAQTDQFSAAHAIRDLAEGFRAIRSNRIVQTLVVGAWTAFTGGGAVIALGPIYAKLVVHGSDAANTAAWGVLIVAVGIGLVGGMIMAGAIARRVPRERIFPVGLILSGVSVVFVASMTTMPPVIVATVFVGFGAGIAWVTIFTLLQERTDDRLRGRTFATLYTGVMLSLFVALGGWPLLAGLIGDHSVDVGNYSLDLSGVRIVMWAGGFFLMLAGGQALRAMRPPKLEKIRGRLRGLQISRPRLSGGARRGLFVVFEGVEGSGKTTQMKLLYDYFTKQGRDVVVTREPGGTPIAERIRGIVLDSGAKEMDAKTEALLYAASRAQLVSEVIRPALEQGKVVLCDRYLDSSLAYQGIARGLGEEDVLRLNAWGTDETLPDLVILLHLDPEVGLGRNKGDPDRMEQEDIAFHKKVGEAYLHLARSFPSRFAVVDAAGPVEEIHRQVKAAILPFVREAVS
;
A
#
# COMPACT_ATOMS: atom_id res chain seq x y z
N MET A 1 46.92 26.97 -34.66
CA MET A 1 45.74 27.52 -33.96
C MET A 1 44.75 26.48 -33.38
N GLY A 2 45.01 25.16 -33.53
CA GLY A 2 44.14 24.06 -33.07
C GLY A 2 44.26 23.65 -31.61
N GLY A 3 45.43 23.80 -30.96
CA GLY A 3 45.66 23.28 -29.59
C GLY A 3 44.94 24.02 -28.47
N ARG A 4 44.76 25.34 -28.59
CA ARG A 4 44.10 26.15 -27.51
C ARG A 4 42.56 25.95 -27.45
N ARG A 5 41.91 25.42 -28.49
CA ARG A 5 40.45 25.08 -28.43
C ARG A 5 40.18 23.74 -27.75
N HIS A 6 41.12 22.80 -27.85
CA HIS A 6 40.98 21.48 -27.19
C HIS A 6 41.18 21.58 -25.67
N GLU A 7 42.19 22.34 -25.21
CA GLU A 7 42.40 22.59 -23.78
C GLU A 7 41.22 23.35 -23.10
N ARG A 8 40.62 24.33 -23.80
CA ARG A 8 39.42 25.01 -23.28
C ARG A 8 38.19 24.11 -23.18
N ARG A 9 38.08 23.11 -24.07
CA ARG A 9 36.99 22.09 -23.98
C ARG A 9 37.23 21.14 -22.81
N LEU A 10 38.44 20.69 -22.58
CA LEU A 10 38.80 19.81 -21.47
C LEU A 10 38.64 20.50 -20.13
N ARG A 11 39.03 21.77 -19.98
CA ARG A 11 38.78 22.57 -18.76
C ARG A 11 37.28 22.84 -18.52
N ARG A 12 36.48 22.97 -19.57
CA ARG A 12 35.00 23.08 -19.39
C ARG A 12 34.37 21.76 -18.92
N VAL A 13 34.84 20.62 -19.40
CA VAL A 13 34.37 19.30 -18.96
C VAL A 13 34.82 19.02 -17.52
N SER A 14 36.08 19.36 -17.16
CA SER A 14 36.57 19.24 -15.78
C SER A 14 35.75 20.10 -14.80
N ASN A 15 35.46 21.35 -15.13
CA ASN A 15 34.62 22.23 -14.29
C ASN A 15 33.16 21.83 -14.23
N ILE A 16 32.64 21.03 -15.19
CA ILE A 16 31.30 20.45 -15.14
C ILE A 16 31.31 19.21 -14.23
N VAL A 17 32.36 18.42 -14.26
CA VAL A 17 32.56 17.24 -13.38
C VAL A 17 32.80 17.67 -11.93
N GLU A 18 33.58 18.75 -11.68
CA GLU A 18 33.76 19.30 -10.32
C GLU A 18 32.51 19.98 -9.75
N ARG A 19 31.62 20.53 -10.59
CA ARG A 19 30.32 21.06 -10.16
C ARG A 19 29.23 19.99 -10.01
N ALA A 20 29.48 18.77 -10.49
CA ALA A 20 28.61 17.59 -10.33
C ALA A 20 29.03 16.71 -9.15
N SER A 21 30.02 17.12 -8.32
CA SER A 21 30.21 16.52 -7.01
C SER A 21 28.98 16.85 -6.16
N SER A 22 28.04 15.93 -6.13
CA SER A 22 26.90 15.94 -5.22
C SER A 22 27.41 16.19 -3.80
N PRO A 23 26.68 16.96 -2.98
CA PRO A 23 27.04 17.07 -1.57
C PRO A 23 27.12 15.65 -0.98
N PRO A 24 28.01 15.41 -0.02
CA PRO A 24 28.20 14.09 0.56
C PRO A 24 26.84 13.53 0.96
N ILE A 25 26.54 12.33 0.48
CA ILE A 25 25.37 11.56 0.92
C ILE A 25 25.63 11.33 2.41
N VAL A 26 24.97 12.13 3.26
CA VAL A 26 24.94 11.89 4.69
C VAL A 26 24.30 10.52 4.86
N ALA A 27 25.06 9.57 5.37
CA ALA A 27 24.58 8.24 5.69
C ALA A 27 23.27 8.38 6.48
N PRO A 28 22.22 7.60 6.16
CA PRO A 28 20.99 7.65 6.94
C PRO A 28 21.33 7.35 8.39
N SER A 29 20.90 8.22 9.30
CA SER A 29 21.12 8.01 10.73
C SER A 29 20.52 6.65 11.11
N GLU A 30 21.32 5.75 11.67
CA GLU A 30 20.97 4.36 11.99
C GLU A 30 19.86 4.18 13.05
N LYS A 31 19.16 5.25 13.46
CA LYS A 31 18.02 5.14 14.39
C LYS A 31 16.78 5.74 13.74
N PRO A 32 15.73 4.91 13.49
CA PRO A 32 14.44 5.47 13.10
C PRO A 32 14.03 6.48 14.16
N SER A 33 13.77 7.73 13.72
CA SER A 33 13.31 8.79 14.62
C SER A 33 12.05 8.29 15.33
N SER A 34 12.08 8.26 16.67
CA SER A 34 10.90 7.83 17.43
C SER A 34 9.80 8.89 17.27
N LEU A 35 8.52 8.47 17.24
CA LEU A 35 7.37 9.38 17.21
C LEU A 35 7.49 10.51 18.25
N LEU A 36 8.02 10.18 19.43
CA LEU A 36 8.23 11.14 20.52
C LEU A 36 9.38 12.13 20.26
N SER A 37 10.38 11.76 19.45
CA SER A 37 11.50 12.67 19.14
C SER A 37 11.05 13.85 18.28
N LEU A 38 10.10 13.66 17.38
CA LEU A 38 9.52 14.72 16.54
C LEU A 38 8.78 15.77 17.38
N LEU A 39 8.10 15.36 18.45
CA LEU A 39 7.39 16.27 19.35
C LEU A 39 8.34 17.18 20.16
N LYS A 40 9.66 16.90 20.20
CA LYS A 40 10.65 17.82 20.78
C LYS A 40 10.93 19.02 19.88
N ARG A 41 10.66 18.93 18.57
CA ARG A 41 10.83 20.05 17.63
C ARG A 41 9.71 21.08 17.84
N ARG A 42 10.05 22.30 18.25
CA ARG A 42 9.13 23.37 18.68
C ARG A 42 8.00 23.65 17.67
N TYR A 43 8.34 23.85 16.39
CA TYR A 43 7.35 24.21 15.36
C TYR A 43 6.56 23.01 14.88
N PHE A 44 7.14 21.83 14.79
CA PHE A 44 6.40 20.60 14.48
C PHE A 44 5.36 20.31 15.59
N ARG A 45 5.75 20.38 16.87
CA ARG A 45 4.82 20.19 18.00
C ARG A 45 3.65 21.18 17.96
N ARG A 46 3.90 22.45 17.58
CA ARG A 46 2.83 23.44 17.43
C ARG A 46 1.87 23.08 16.29
N LEU A 47 2.39 22.72 15.11
CA LEU A 47 1.56 22.30 13.98
C LEU A 47 0.77 21.03 14.34
N TRP A 48 1.42 20.09 15.02
CA TRP A 48 0.76 18.87 15.49
C TRP A 48 -0.37 19.18 16.49
N ALA A 49 -0.15 20.07 17.45
CA ALA A 49 -1.18 20.51 18.41
C ALA A 49 -2.37 21.19 17.70
N VAL A 50 -2.09 22.09 16.73
CA VAL A 50 -3.13 22.71 15.89
C VAL A 50 -3.94 21.63 15.17
N THR A 51 -3.26 20.68 14.50
CA THR A 51 -3.92 19.60 13.77
C THR A 51 -4.76 18.73 14.69
N THR A 52 -4.26 18.38 15.90
CA THR A 52 -4.98 17.56 16.88
C THR A 52 -6.26 18.23 17.35
N VAL A 53 -6.17 19.50 17.76
CA VAL A 53 -7.32 20.25 18.29
C VAL A 53 -8.34 20.54 17.18
N SER A 54 -7.88 20.96 15.98
CA SER A 54 -8.76 21.19 14.84
C SER A 54 -9.45 19.90 14.38
N SER A 55 -8.71 18.76 14.30
CA SER A 55 -9.32 17.47 13.91
C SER A 55 -10.35 16.99 14.95
N LEU A 56 -10.10 17.25 16.25
CA LEU A 56 -11.07 16.96 17.30
C LEU A 56 -12.36 17.77 17.10
N GLY A 57 -12.22 19.09 16.82
CA GLY A 57 -13.35 19.98 16.51
C GLY A 57 -14.09 19.51 15.26
N ASP A 58 -13.39 19.22 14.17
CA ASP A 58 -13.97 18.75 12.92
C ASP A 58 -14.86 17.50 13.12
N TRP A 59 -14.39 16.50 13.86
CA TRP A 59 -15.19 15.30 14.17
C TRP A 59 -16.35 15.62 15.09
N LEU A 60 -16.11 16.42 16.12
CA LEU A 60 -17.15 16.90 17.03
C LEU A 60 -18.27 17.62 16.26
N GLY A 61 -17.91 18.59 15.41
CA GLY A 61 -18.85 19.36 14.60
C GLY A 61 -19.68 18.49 13.66
N VAL A 62 -19.05 17.48 13.00
CA VAL A 62 -19.79 16.52 12.15
C VAL A 62 -20.84 15.76 12.97
N PHE A 63 -20.45 15.21 14.12
CA PHE A 63 -21.36 14.41 14.92
C PHE A 63 -22.48 15.25 15.58
N ALA A 64 -22.13 16.45 16.06
CA ALA A 64 -23.12 17.41 16.56
C ALA A 64 -24.12 17.81 15.48
N LEU A 65 -23.64 18.05 14.26
CA LEU A 65 -24.48 18.45 13.13
C LEU A 65 -25.45 17.35 12.70
N VAL A 66 -24.97 16.09 12.64
CA VAL A 66 -25.81 14.92 12.34
C VAL A 66 -26.90 14.73 13.41
N SER A 67 -26.57 14.95 14.68
CA SER A 67 -27.55 14.91 15.76
C SER A 67 -28.54 16.09 15.68
N PHE A 68 -28.06 17.31 15.45
CA PHE A 68 -28.84 18.51 15.39
C PHE A 68 -29.93 18.51 14.31
N VAL A 69 -29.60 18.05 13.09
CA VAL A 69 -30.59 18.04 12.00
C VAL A 69 -31.76 17.07 12.24
N GLN A 70 -31.62 16.12 13.16
CA GLN A 70 -32.68 15.19 13.54
C GLN A 70 -33.70 15.80 14.52
N THR A 71 -33.33 16.90 15.20
CA THR A 71 -34.20 17.61 16.15
C THR A 71 -34.99 18.76 15.49
N LEU A 72 -34.69 19.08 14.22
CA LEU A 72 -35.34 20.18 13.52
C LEU A 72 -36.84 19.90 13.28
N PRO A 73 -37.76 20.83 13.62
CA PRO A 73 -39.19 20.64 13.42
C PRO A 73 -39.57 20.58 11.92
N GLY A 74 -40.57 19.77 11.59
CA GLY A 74 -41.16 19.71 10.26
C GLY A 74 -40.56 18.70 9.28
N HIS A 75 -39.56 17.91 9.67
CA HIS A 75 -38.97 16.90 8.81
C HIS A 75 -39.43 15.49 9.21
N GLN A 76 -40.48 14.99 8.51
CA GLN A 76 -41.05 13.65 8.72
C GLN A 76 -40.08 12.50 8.36
N LYS A 77 -38.96 12.80 7.67
CA LYS A 77 -37.95 11.80 7.25
C LYS A 77 -36.54 12.31 7.62
N SER A 78 -36.11 11.98 8.81
CA SER A 78 -34.78 12.34 9.36
C SER A 78 -33.62 11.80 8.49
N GLU A 79 -33.84 10.72 7.71
CA GLU A 79 -32.88 10.11 6.81
C GLU A 79 -32.40 11.08 5.73
N PHE A 80 -33.34 11.83 5.12
CA PHE A 80 -33.00 12.80 4.08
C PHE A 80 -32.23 14.00 4.63
N ALA A 81 -32.55 14.43 5.85
CA ALA A 81 -31.84 15.54 6.49
C ALA A 81 -30.39 15.17 6.79
N VAL A 82 -30.16 14.00 7.39
CA VAL A 82 -28.82 13.47 7.67
C VAL A 82 -28.04 13.22 6.39
N GLY A 83 -28.64 12.50 5.42
CA GLY A 83 -28.00 12.23 4.14
C GLY A 83 -27.64 13.51 3.39
N GLY A 84 -28.55 14.50 3.37
CA GLY A 84 -28.33 15.80 2.75
C GLY A 84 -27.15 16.56 3.35
N VAL A 85 -27.08 16.68 4.68
CA VAL A 85 -25.98 17.36 5.37
C VAL A 85 -24.63 16.72 5.04
N LEU A 86 -24.54 15.39 5.15
CA LEU A 86 -23.30 14.66 4.85
C LEU A 86 -22.93 14.80 3.37
N LEU A 87 -23.93 14.78 2.48
CA LEU A 87 -23.72 14.99 1.05
C LEU A 87 -23.14 16.37 0.75
N PHE A 88 -23.71 17.44 1.33
CA PHE A 88 -23.23 18.81 1.14
C PHE A 88 -21.85 19.07 1.74
N ARG A 89 -21.36 18.21 2.66
CA ARG A 89 -19.96 18.20 3.10
C ARG A 89 -19.01 17.52 2.12
N VAL A 90 -19.47 16.57 1.30
CA VAL A 90 -18.63 15.85 0.34
C VAL A 90 -18.58 16.54 -1.02
N VAL A 91 -19.70 17.16 -1.46
CA VAL A 91 -19.85 17.81 -2.78
C VAL A 91 -18.74 18.82 -3.07
N PRO A 92 -18.41 19.78 -2.19
CA PRO A 92 -17.34 20.72 -2.47
C PRO A 92 -15.99 20.06 -2.70
N GLY A 93 -15.66 19.00 -1.92
CA GLY A 93 -14.45 18.22 -2.07
C GLY A 93 -14.32 17.57 -3.42
N LEU A 94 -15.43 17.04 -3.95
CA LEU A 94 -15.46 16.37 -5.25
C LEU A 94 -15.20 17.37 -6.41
N PHE A 95 -15.82 18.57 -6.38
CA PHE A 95 -15.71 19.53 -7.47
C PHE A 95 -14.51 20.48 -7.33
N PHE A 96 -14.19 20.93 -6.12
CA PHE A 96 -13.17 21.94 -5.87
C PHE A 96 -11.85 21.37 -5.32
N GLY A 97 -11.81 20.09 -4.91
CA GLY A 97 -10.60 19.44 -4.40
C GLY A 97 -9.38 19.60 -5.31
N PRO A 98 -9.47 19.37 -6.63
CA PRO A 98 -8.36 19.57 -7.56
C PRO A 98 -7.80 21.01 -7.60
N PHE A 99 -8.61 22.02 -7.25
CA PHE A 99 -8.22 23.42 -7.26
C PHE A 99 -7.60 23.89 -5.92
N ALA A 100 -7.84 23.16 -4.85
CA ALA A 100 -7.39 23.51 -3.50
C ALA A 100 -5.87 23.60 -3.37
N GLY A 101 -5.13 22.69 -4.01
CA GLY A 101 -3.66 22.67 -4.02
C GLY A 101 -3.08 23.93 -4.67
N VAL A 102 -3.67 24.38 -5.77
CA VAL A 102 -3.23 25.60 -6.47
C VAL A 102 -3.40 26.84 -5.62
N LEU A 103 -4.47 26.89 -4.84
CA LEU A 103 -4.73 28.01 -3.93
C LEU A 103 -3.65 28.07 -2.84
N ALA A 104 -3.26 26.93 -2.28
CA ALA A 104 -2.19 26.81 -1.28
C ALA A 104 -0.80 27.21 -1.82
N ASP A 105 -0.57 27.07 -3.13
CA ASP A 105 0.70 27.41 -3.77
C ASP A 105 0.79 28.90 -4.17
N ARG A 106 -0.37 29.57 -4.41
CA ARG A 106 -0.43 30.97 -4.82
C ARG A 106 -0.51 31.96 -3.67
N PHE A 107 -1.18 31.59 -2.58
CA PHE A 107 -1.41 32.48 -1.45
C PHE A 107 -0.43 32.19 -0.29
N ASP A 108 -0.30 33.17 0.59
CA ASP A 108 0.42 32.99 1.85
C ASP A 108 -0.30 31.96 2.71
N ARG A 109 0.32 30.81 2.92
CA ARG A 109 -0.26 29.65 3.61
C ARG A 109 -0.75 30.00 5.02
N ARG A 110 -0.01 30.88 5.73
CA ARG A 110 -0.38 31.35 7.06
C ARG A 110 -1.67 32.14 7.02
N ARG A 111 -1.79 33.11 6.10
CA ARG A 111 -3.02 33.93 5.94
C ARG A 111 -4.19 33.06 5.52
N LEU A 112 -3.95 32.13 4.59
CA LEU A 112 -4.96 31.21 4.10
C LEU A 112 -5.56 30.35 5.23
N MET A 113 -4.70 29.77 6.09
CA MET A 113 -5.15 28.99 7.24
C MET A 113 -5.91 29.85 8.26
N ILE A 114 -5.42 31.07 8.57
CA ILE A 114 -6.08 31.97 9.52
C ILE A 114 -7.47 32.39 9.02
N VAL A 115 -7.58 32.80 7.76
CA VAL A 115 -8.87 33.22 7.17
C VAL A 115 -9.85 32.05 7.13
N ALA A 116 -9.38 30.86 6.72
CA ALA A 116 -10.22 29.67 6.66
C ALA A 116 -10.78 29.30 8.06
N ASP A 117 -9.92 29.23 9.08
CA ASP A 117 -10.34 28.84 10.43
C ASP A 117 -11.21 29.93 11.11
N LEU A 118 -10.89 31.21 10.90
CA LEU A 118 -11.73 32.29 11.44
C LEU A 118 -13.13 32.28 10.82
N SER A 119 -13.22 32.05 9.51
CA SER A 119 -14.53 31.94 8.80
C SER A 119 -15.29 30.69 9.28
N ARG A 120 -14.58 29.55 9.47
CA ARG A 120 -15.19 28.32 9.98
C ARG A 120 -15.71 28.49 11.40
N ALA A 121 -14.95 29.17 12.28
CA ALA A 121 -15.39 29.49 13.63
C ALA A 121 -16.70 30.30 13.63
N GLY A 122 -16.79 31.32 12.78
CA GLY A 122 -18.02 32.11 12.62
C GLY A 122 -19.18 31.28 12.12
N LEU A 123 -18.99 30.50 11.05
CA LEU A 123 -20.04 29.68 10.44
C LEU A 123 -20.58 28.63 11.42
N ILE A 124 -19.69 27.87 12.09
CA ILE A 124 -20.11 26.80 13.00
C ILE A 124 -20.89 27.36 14.20
N ALA A 125 -20.50 28.53 14.71
CA ALA A 125 -21.18 29.19 15.83
C ALA A 125 -22.60 29.67 15.47
N THR A 126 -22.95 29.82 14.18
CA THR A 126 -24.32 30.21 13.75
C THR A 126 -25.28 29.02 13.70
N ILE A 127 -24.78 27.78 13.60
CA ILE A 127 -25.62 26.57 13.38
C ILE A 127 -26.74 26.42 14.40
N PRO A 128 -26.54 26.60 15.73
CA PRO A 128 -27.59 26.41 16.72
C PRO A 128 -28.82 27.36 16.52
N PHE A 129 -28.62 28.46 15.78
CA PHE A 129 -29.67 29.45 15.55
C PHE A 129 -30.38 29.26 14.21
N ILE A 130 -29.92 28.31 13.37
CA ILE A 130 -30.49 28.06 12.05
C ILE A 130 -31.62 27.02 12.17
N LYS A 131 -32.83 27.42 11.79
CA LYS A 131 -34.01 26.53 11.81
C LYS A 131 -34.38 25.94 10.45
N HIS A 132 -33.69 26.36 9.37
CA HIS A 132 -33.98 25.92 8.01
C HIS A 132 -32.91 24.95 7.49
N LEU A 133 -33.32 23.78 7.06
CA LEU A 133 -32.43 22.73 6.60
C LEU A 133 -31.53 23.16 5.41
N TRP A 134 -32.09 23.92 4.45
CA TRP A 134 -31.29 24.40 3.30
C TRP A 134 -30.15 25.33 3.73
N ALA A 135 -30.33 26.12 4.79
CA ALA A 135 -29.28 27.01 5.32
C ALA A 135 -28.17 26.20 6.00
N ILE A 136 -28.52 25.10 6.65
CA ILE A 136 -27.54 24.14 7.23
C ILE A 136 -26.76 23.46 6.11
N PHE A 137 -27.39 23.07 5.00
CA PHE A 137 -26.71 22.54 3.81
C PHE A 137 -25.69 23.53 3.25
N LEU A 138 -26.10 24.81 3.13
CA LEU A 138 -25.20 25.85 2.67
C LEU A 138 -24.02 26.07 3.60
N VAL A 139 -24.26 26.17 4.93
CA VAL A 139 -23.18 26.30 5.92
C VAL A 139 -22.25 25.09 5.85
N SER A 140 -22.77 23.87 5.73
CA SER A 140 -21.97 22.63 5.61
C SER A 140 -21.08 22.67 4.36
N ALA A 141 -21.61 23.10 3.22
CA ALA A 141 -20.85 23.26 1.98
C ALA A 141 -19.74 24.33 2.10
N LEU A 142 -20.05 25.47 2.73
CA LEU A 142 -19.05 26.53 2.96
C LEU A 142 -17.95 26.10 3.92
N MET A 143 -18.30 25.36 4.99
CA MET A 143 -17.32 24.76 5.92
C MET A 143 -16.33 23.86 5.18
N GLU A 144 -16.83 23.03 4.26
CA GLU A 144 -15.97 22.12 3.49
C GLU A 144 -15.09 22.88 2.49
N LEU A 145 -15.62 23.90 1.79
CA LEU A 145 -14.83 24.77 0.91
C LEU A 145 -13.66 25.42 1.64
N LEU A 146 -13.88 25.88 2.88
CA LEU A 146 -12.83 26.47 3.71
C LEU A 146 -11.82 25.41 4.18
N ALA A 147 -12.28 24.18 4.49
CA ALA A 147 -11.41 23.06 4.82
C ALA A 147 -10.49 22.66 3.66
N LEU A 148 -11.01 22.71 2.42
CA LEU A 148 -10.21 22.49 1.20
C LEU A 148 -9.09 23.52 1.01
N MET A 149 -9.22 24.73 1.54
CA MET A 149 -8.17 25.75 1.52
C MET A 149 -7.11 25.48 2.60
N TRP A 150 -7.53 25.00 3.77
CA TRP A 150 -6.70 24.79 4.95
C TRP A 150 -5.78 23.56 4.81
N THR A 151 -6.33 22.42 4.38
CA THR A 151 -5.63 21.13 4.35
C THR A 151 -4.36 21.12 3.48
N PRO A 152 -4.36 21.59 2.20
CA PRO A 152 -3.15 21.63 1.40
C PRO A 152 -2.13 22.63 1.93
N ALA A 153 -2.55 23.74 2.54
CA ALA A 153 -1.64 24.72 3.14
C ALA A 153 -0.88 24.10 4.34
N LYS A 154 -1.56 23.31 5.17
CA LYS A 154 -0.95 22.53 6.26
C LYS A 154 0.05 21.51 5.73
N GLU A 155 -0.37 20.69 4.77
CA GLU A 155 0.48 19.61 4.24
C GLU A 155 1.71 20.12 3.50
N ALA A 156 1.58 21.23 2.78
CA ALA A 156 2.70 21.89 2.15
C ALA A 156 3.67 22.59 3.14
N THR A 157 3.23 22.82 4.38
CA THR A 157 4.08 23.39 5.46
C THR A 157 4.90 22.31 6.17
N LEU A 158 4.37 21.09 6.30
CA LEU A 158 4.99 19.99 7.03
C LEU A 158 6.44 19.70 6.62
N PRO A 159 6.81 19.61 5.31
CA PRO A 159 8.18 19.35 4.88
C PRO A 159 9.18 20.46 5.24
N ASN A 160 8.72 21.64 5.63
CA ASN A 160 9.59 22.73 6.07
C ASN A 160 9.91 22.65 7.58
N LEU A 161 9.27 21.75 8.33
CA LEU A 161 9.37 21.65 9.78
C LEU A 161 10.14 20.43 10.27
N VAL A 162 10.37 19.45 9.39
CA VAL A 162 11.04 18.18 9.67
C VAL A 162 12.08 17.86 8.60
N GLU A 163 13.02 16.98 8.91
CA GLU A 163 14.01 16.51 7.94
C GLU A 163 13.41 15.50 6.97
N ARG A 164 14.08 15.25 5.83
CA ARG A 164 13.53 14.39 4.77
C ARG A 164 13.29 12.95 5.22
N ASP A 165 14.18 12.42 6.04
CA ASP A 165 14.11 11.08 6.64
C ASP A 165 13.01 10.95 7.71
N GLU A 166 12.60 12.07 8.33
CA GLU A 166 11.54 12.14 9.33
C GLU A 166 10.13 12.34 8.74
N LEU A 167 10.01 12.71 7.46
CA LEU A 167 8.72 13.03 6.82
C LEU A 167 7.72 11.88 6.91
N MET A 168 8.18 10.63 6.74
CA MET A 168 7.31 9.46 6.85
C MET A 168 6.73 9.34 8.26
N THR A 169 7.55 9.49 9.28
CA THR A 169 7.14 9.43 10.70
C THR A 169 6.21 10.59 11.06
N ALA A 170 6.47 11.78 10.52
CA ALA A 170 5.62 12.97 10.72
C ALA A 170 4.23 12.80 10.08
N ASN A 171 4.16 12.23 8.87
CA ASN A 171 2.91 11.90 8.20
C ASN A 171 2.14 10.82 8.95
N GLN A 172 2.80 9.76 9.43
CA GLN A 172 2.17 8.73 10.26
C GLN A 172 1.56 9.33 11.53
N LEU A 173 2.30 10.18 12.25
CA LEU A 173 1.80 10.85 13.45
C LEU A 173 0.61 11.76 13.13
N SER A 174 0.63 12.46 12.02
CA SER A 174 -0.49 13.30 11.55
C SER A 174 -1.75 12.46 11.28
N LEU A 175 -1.62 11.31 10.62
CA LEU A 175 -2.73 10.40 10.35
C LEU A 175 -3.29 9.77 11.63
N ILE A 176 -2.43 9.27 12.53
CA ILE A 176 -2.85 8.72 13.83
C ILE A 176 -3.62 9.77 14.61
N THR A 177 -3.14 11.02 14.61
CA THR A 177 -3.82 12.11 15.32
C THR A 177 -5.17 12.42 14.71
N THR A 178 -5.25 12.59 13.38
CA THR A 178 -6.50 12.95 12.69
C THR A 178 -7.58 11.88 12.90
N TYR A 179 -7.24 10.61 12.81
CA TYR A 179 -8.22 9.53 12.99
C TYR A 179 -8.35 9.09 14.45
N GLY A 180 -7.32 9.28 15.29
CA GLY A 180 -7.37 8.99 16.72
C GLY A 180 -8.27 9.95 17.51
N THR A 181 -8.52 11.16 17.00
CA THR A 181 -9.49 12.10 17.61
C THR A 181 -10.95 11.78 17.30
N PHE A 182 -11.22 10.91 16.30
CA PHE A 182 -12.58 10.48 15.93
C PHE A 182 -13.41 9.95 17.12
N PRO A 183 -12.94 8.94 17.91
CA PRO A 183 -13.72 8.44 19.05
C PRO A 183 -13.88 9.48 20.16
N ILE A 184 -12.86 10.34 20.36
CA ILE A 184 -12.89 11.40 21.36
C ILE A 184 -13.95 12.44 20.97
N GLY A 185 -14.05 12.80 19.69
CA GLY A 185 -15.10 13.69 19.17
C GLY A 185 -16.50 13.16 19.46
N GLY A 186 -16.73 11.86 19.21
CA GLY A 186 -18.02 11.21 19.51
C GLY A 186 -18.39 11.24 20.99
N ALA A 187 -17.44 10.90 21.87
CA ALA A 187 -17.63 10.95 23.32
C ALA A 187 -17.91 12.39 23.80
N LEU A 188 -17.20 13.35 23.23
CA LEU A 188 -17.31 14.76 23.62
C LEU A 188 -18.65 15.37 23.21
N VAL A 189 -19.23 14.97 22.05
CA VAL A 189 -20.59 15.38 21.67
C VAL A 189 -21.59 14.95 22.73
N ALA A 190 -21.57 13.69 23.14
CA ALA A 190 -22.48 13.16 24.13
C ALA A 190 -22.32 13.89 25.51
N ALA A 191 -21.07 14.13 25.93
CA ALA A 191 -20.77 14.84 27.16
C ALA A 191 -21.24 16.31 27.12
N LEU A 192 -20.92 17.02 26.03
CA LEU A 192 -21.32 18.44 25.88
C LEU A 192 -22.83 18.62 25.73
N ALA A 193 -23.52 17.69 25.04
CA ALA A 193 -24.98 17.71 24.98
C ALA A 193 -25.62 17.51 26.39
N GLY A 194 -25.07 16.58 27.19
CA GLY A 194 -25.49 16.39 28.56
C GLY A 194 -25.25 17.63 29.46
N ILE A 195 -24.07 18.25 29.34
CA ILE A 195 -23.74 19.50 30.06
C ILE A 195 -24.64 20.64 29.59
N GLY A 196 -24.88 20.76 28.27
CA GLY A 196 -25.77 21.75 27.68
C GLY A 196 -27.19 21.67 28.25
N GLY A 197 -27.75 20.45 28.37
CA GLY A 197 -29.05 20.21 28.99
C GLY A 197 -29.10 20.57 30.47
N LEU A 198 -27.99 20.41 31.22
CA LEU A 198 -27.87 20.81 32.63
C LEU A 198 -27.77 22.34 32.74
N LEU A 199 -26.91 22.98 31.95
CA LEU A 199 -26.73 24.44 31.95
C LEU A 199 -28.00 25.18 31.49
N GLY A 200 -28.79 24.58 30.60
CA GLY A 200 -30.06 25.12 30.14
C GLY A 200 -31.13 25.25 31.22
N ARG A 201 -30.92 24.67 32.40
CA ARG A 201 -31.78 24.87 33.58
C ARG A 201 -31.50 26.19 34.31
N ILE A 202 -30.44 26.90 33.96
CA ILE A 202 -30.04 28.16 34.56
C ILE A 202 -30.76 29.30 33.80
N ASN A 203 -31.33 30.24 34.54
CA ASN A 203 -31.96 31.43 33.94
C ASN A 203 -30.97 32.19 33.05
N GLY A 204 -31.36 32.46 31.80
CA GLY A 204 -30.51 33.10 30.76
C GLY A 204 -29.75 32.15 29.83
N LEU A 205 -29.72 30.85 30.15
CA LEU A 205 -29.13 29.81 29.29
C LEU A 205 -30.17 28.78 28.81
N SER A 206 -31.46 29.11 28.89
CA SER A 206 -32.56 28.19 28.54
C SER A 206 -32.49 27.67 27.10
N PHE A 207 -31.90 28.43 26.18
CA PHE A 207 -31.68 27.99 24.78
C PHE A 207 -30.82 26.72 24.68
N LEU A 208 -29.93 26.45 25.64
CA LEU A 208 -29.15 25.22 25.71
C LEU A 208 -29.98 24.00 26.10
N HIS A 209 -31.14 24.21 26.71
CA HIS A 209 -32.11 23.15 27.00
C HIS A 209 -32.86 22.73 25.73
N ASP A 210 -33.25 23.73 24.94
CA ASP A 210 -33.96 23.53 23.67
C ASP A 210 -33.03 22.95 22.58
N GLU A 211 -31.74 23.35 22.63
CA GLU A 211 -30.72 22.93 21.66
C GLU A 211 -29.48 22.34 22.36
N PRO A 212 -29.55 21.09 22.87
CA PRO A 212 -28.47 20.48 23.67
C PRO A 212 -27.13 20.40 22.95
N THR A 213 -27.14 20.33 21.63
CA THR A 213 -25.93 20.27 20.79
C THR A 213 -25.24 21.60 20.60
N ALA A 214 -25.85 22.73 20.99
CA ALA A 214 -25.30 24.08 20.78
C ALA A 214 -23.91 24.22 21.45
N LEU A 215 -23.71 23.65 22.63
CA LEU A 215 -22.44 23.71 23.33
C LEU A 215 -21.30 23.01 22.55
N ALA A 216 -21.63 21.95 21.82
CA ALA A 216 -20.66 21.28 20.96
C ALA A 216 -20.22 22.17 19.78
N PHE A 217 -21.13 22.91 19.16
CA PHE A 217 -20.78 23.84 18.10
C PHE A 217 -19.94 25.02 18.61
N PHE A 218 -20.21 25.53 19.79
CA PHE A 218 -19.38 26.60 20.39
C PHE A 218 -18.00 26.10 20.78
N PHE A 219 -17.92 24.87 21.26
CA PHE A 219 -16.62 24.22 21.52
C PHE A 219 -15.80 24.06 20.23
N ASP A 220 -16.44 23.61 19.13
CA ASP A 220 -15.77 23.48 17.84
C ASP A 220 -15.32 24.86 17.32
N ALA A 221 -16.17 25.91 17.43
CA ALA A 221 -15.74 27.27 17.14
C ALA A 221 -14.49 27.69 17.93
N ALA A 222 -14.43 27.33 19.21
CA ALA A 222 -13.26 27.59 20.04
C ALA A 222 -12.01 26.83 19.56
N THR A 223 -12.16 25.60 19.03
CA THR A 223 -11.01 24.85 18.44
C THR A 223 -10.43 25.55 17.22
N PHE A 224 -11.27 26.12 16.35
CA PHE A 224 -10.82 26.93 15.22
C PHE A 224 -10.15 28.23 15.66
N LEU A 225 -10.67 28.93 16.67
CA LEU A 225 -10.02 30.11 17.24
C LEU A 225 -8.68 29.78 17.87
N PHE A 226 -8.55 28.63 18.56
CA PHE A 226 -7.27 28.13 19.04
C PHE A 226 -6.28 27.90 17.87
N SER A 227 -6.75 27.28 16.77
CA SER A 227 -5.94 27.10 15.56
C SER A 227 -5.45 28.45 15.03
N VAL A 228 -6.33 29.44 14.87
CA VAL A 228 -5.99 30.81 14.45
C VAL A 228 -4.89 31.41 15.34
N ALA A 229 -5.08 31.37 16.67
CA ALA A 229 -4.11 31.91 17.63
C ALA A 229 -2.74 31.24 17.48
N MET A 230 -2.72 29.91 17.37
CA MET A 230 -1.48 29.14 17.24
C MET A 230 -0.81 29.38 15.89
N VAL A 231 -1.54 29.34 14.78
CA VAL A 231 -1.02 29.59 13.42
C VAL A 231 -0.45 31.02 13.31
N ALA A 232 -1.07 32.00 13.96
CA ALA A 232 -0.57 33.36 14.02
C ALA A 232 0.81 33.49 14.70
N THR A 233 1.23 32.52 15.49
CA THR A 233 2.56 32.51 16.13
C THR A 233 3.68 31.94 15.26
N PHE A 234 3.37 31.39 14.08
CA PHE A 234 4.40 30.81 13.20
C PHE A 234 5.17 31.92 12.46
N PRO A 235 6.50 31.77 12.33
CA PRO A 235 7.30 32.65 11.49
C PRO A 235 6.86 32.54 10.02
N ALA A 236 6.67 33.71 9.37
CA ALA A 236 6.18 33.75 8.00
C ALA A 236 7.09 33.00 7.00
N HIS A 237 8.41 32.94 7.24
CA HIS A 237 9.34 32.27 6.34
C HIS A 237 9.17 30.74 6.30
N LEU A 238 8.67 30.11 7.39
CA LEU A 238 8.41 28.65 7.43
C LEU A 238 7.13 28.28 6.68
N MET A 239 6.22 29.21 6.50
CA MET A 239 4.93 29.01 5.85
C MET A 239 4.85 29.64 4.45
N LYS A 240 5.91 30.29 3.96
CA LYS A 240 5.94 30.82 2.59
C LYS A 240 6.00 29.67 1.59
N ALA A 241 5.16 29.76 0.55
CA ALA A 241 5.28 28.93 -0.64
C ALA A 241 6.66 29.18 -1.27
N LYS A 242 7.44 28.15 -1.57
CA LYS A 242 8.56 28.28 -2.52
C LYS A 242 7.89 28.67 -3.84
N ARG A 243 8.23 29.85 -4.39
CA ARG A 243 7.72 30.28 -5.71
C ARG A 243 7.85 29.10 -6.68
N ALA A 244 6.74 28.45 -7.01
CA ALA A 244 6.69 27.51 -8.11
C ALA A 244 7.06 28.29 -9.36
N GLN A 245 8.00 27.80 -10.16
CA GLN A 245 8.16 28.22 -11.54
C GLN A 245 6.78 28.12 -12.19
N THR A 246 6.40 29.18 -12.85
CA THR A 246 5.11 29.43 -13.48
C THR A 246 4.77 28.36 -14.53
N ASP A 247 4.32 27.19 -14.09
CA ASP A 247 3.49 26.35 -14.94
C ASP A 247 2.05 26.85 -14.81
N GLN A 248 1.52 27.31 -15.95
CA GLN A 248 0.14 27.77 -16.05
C GLN A 248 -0.78 26.63 -15.63
N PHE A 249 -1.43 26.78 -14.48
CA PHE A 249 -2.49 25.87 -14.08
C PHE A 249 -3.62 25.93 -15.10
N SER A 250 -3.88 24.80 -15.72
CA SER A 250 -5.07 24.56 -16.52
C SER A 250 -5.86 23.42 -15.86
N ALA A 251 -7.18 23.55 -15.79
CA ALA A 251 -8.07 22.46 -15.39
C ALA A 251 -7.79 21.17 -16.21
N ALA A 252 -7.33 21.36 -17.46
CA ALA A 252 -6.87 20.28 -18.33
C ALA A 252 -5.64 19.52 -17.76
N HIS A 253 -4.74 20.18 -17.01
CA HIS A 253 -3.61 19.50 -16.36
C HIS A 253 -4.09 18.62 -15.18
N ALA A 254 -5.01 19.13 -14.34
CA ALA A 254 -5.56 18.35 -13.24
C ALA A 254 -6.31 17.10 -13.74
N ILE A 255 -7.09 17.24 -14.81
CA ILE A 255 -7.78 16.11 -15.46
C ILE A 255 -6.77 15.11 -16.07
N ARG A 256 -5.70 15.63 -16.69
CA ARG A 256 -4.63 14.78 -17.25
C ARG A 256 -3.90 14.02 -16.13
N ASP A 257 -3.58 14.66 -15.01
CA ASP A 257 -2.93 14.02 -13.86
C ASP A 257 -3.81 12.93 -13.25
N LEU A 258 -5.11 13.15 -13.12
CA LEU A 258 -6.07 12.12 -12.72
C LEU A 258 -6.13 10.97 -13.73
N ALA A 259 -6.15 11.25 -15.03
CA ALA A 259 -6.14 10.25 -16.09
C ALA A 259 -4.84 9.43 -16.09
N GLU A 260 -3.70 10.05 -15.79
CA GLU A 260 -2.42 9.36 -15.64
C GLU A 260 -2.38 8.51 -14.36
N GLY A 261 -2.92 9.02 -13.25
CA GLY A 261 -3.12 8.25 -12.03
C GLY A 261 -4.00 7.02 -12.25
N PHE A 262 -5.09 7.18 -12.99
CA PHE A 262 -5.99 6.07 -13.34
C PHE A 262 -5.29 5.03 -14.23
N ARG A 263 -4.49 5.46 -15.20
CA ARG A 263 -3.67 4.56 -16.05
C ARG A 263 -2.61 3.81 -15.21
N ALA A 264 -1.95 4.50 -14.28
CA ALA A 264 -0.98 3.90 -13.38
C ALA A 264 -1.63 2.83 -12.48
N ILE A 265 -2.82 3.10 -11.93
CA ILE A 265 -3.61 2.14 -11.15
C ILE A 265 -3.95 0.91 -12.00
N ARG A 266 -4.37 1.10 -13.25
CA ARG A 266 -4.77 0.02 -14.14
C ARG A 266 -3.59 -0.85 -14.62
N SER A 267 -2.37 -0.31 -14.63
CA SER A 267 -1.16 -1.03 -15.04
C SER A 267 -0.67 -2.03 -13.98
N ASN A 268 -0.99 -1.82 -12.69
CA ASN A 268 -0.59 -2.70 -11.60
C ASN A 268 -1.81 -3.32 -10.93
N ARG A 269 -1.98 -4.64 -11.09
CA ARG A 269 -3.13 -5.39 -10.57
C ARG A 269 -3.32 -5.28 -9.06
N ILE A 270 -2.21 -5.24 -8.29
CA ILE A 270 -2.28 -5.13 -6.83
C ILE A 270 -2.78 -3.73 -6.47
N VAL A 271 -2.21 -2.68 -7.07
CA VAL A 271 -2.63 -1.28 -6.87
C VAL A 271 -4.09 -1.09 -7.27
N GLN A 272 -4.50 -1.65 -8.42
CA GLN A 272 -5.89 -1.62 -8.87
C GLN A 272 -6.83 -2.27 -7.83
N THR A 273 -6.46 -3.45 -7.32
CA THR A 273 -7.28 -4.18 -6.33
C THR A 273 -7.39 -3.40 -5.02
N LEU A 274 -6.31 -2.76 -4.56
CA LEU A 274 -6.33 -1.92 -3.37
C LEU A 274 -7.26 -0.73 -3.53
N VAL A 275 -7.13 0.00 -4.65
CA VAL A 275 -7.90 1.21 -4.91
C VAL A 275 -9.38 0.91 -5.11
N VAL A 276 -9.71 -0.07 -5.95
CA VAL A 276 -11.11 -0.51 -6.17
C VAL A 276 -11.70 -1.09 -4.88
N GLY A 277 -10.92 -1.88 -4.13
CA GLY A 277 -11.34 -2.40 -2.82
C GLY A 277 -11.64 -1.30 -1.82
N ALA A 278 -10.85 -0.22 -1.78
CA ALA A 278 -11.12 0.95 -0.95
C ALA A 278 -12.41 1.66 -1.37
N TRP A 279 -12.60 1.93 -2.67
CA TRP A 279 -13.83 2.57 -3.16
C TRP A 279 -15.07 1.77 -2.81
N THR A 280 -15.05 0.45 -3.03
CA THR A 280 -16.15 -0.45 -2.65
C THR A 280 -16.35 -0.46 -1.12
N ALA A 281 -15.25 -0.42 -0.35
CA ALA A 281 -15.32 -0.39 1.11
C ALA A 281 -15.94 0.90 1.64
N PHE A 282 -15.60 2.06 1.06
CA PHE A 282 -16.23 3.34 1.43
C PHE A 282 -17.69 3.43 0.99
N THR A 283 -18.05 2.81 -0.14
CA THR A 283 -19.45 2.70 -0.53
C THR A 283 -20.22 1.86 0.48
N GLY A 284 -19.75 0.65 0.83
CA GLY A 284 -20.43 -0.23 1.80
C GLY A 284 -20.40 0.32 3.23
N GLY A 285 -19.22 0.76 3.71
CA GLY A 285 -19.03 1.32 5.06
C GLY A 285 -19.77 2.65 5.27
N GLY A 286 -19.99 3.41 4.19
CA GLY A 286 -20.78 4.64 4.21
C GLY A 286 -22.23 4.43 4.66
N ALA A 287 -22.79 3.23 4.51
CA ALA A 287 -24.12 2.89 5.05
C ALA A 287 -24.15 3.00 6.57
N VAL A 288 -23.10 2.55 7.27
CA VAL A 288 -23.00 2.65 8.73
C VAL A 288 -22.90 4.11 9.17
N ILE A 289 -22.14 4.94 8.46
CA ILE A 289 -22.00 6.36 8.76
C ILE A 289 -23.32 7.11 8.54
N ALA A 290 -23.97 6.84 7.40
CA ALA A 290 -25.19 7.54 7.00
C ALA A 290 -26.42 7.14 7.84
N LEU A 291 -26.54 5.85 8.17
CA LEU A 291 -27.72 5.30 8.84
C LEU A 291 -27.52 5.02 10.32
N GLY A 292 -26.28 5.12 10.83
CA GLY A 292 -25.97 4.81 12.24
C GLY A 292 -26.80 5.59 13.26
N PRO A 293 -27.03 6.92 13.10
CA PRO A 293 -27.88 7.68 14.02
C PRO A 293 -29.33 7.18 14.04
N ILE A 294 -29.86 6.82 12.86
CA ILE A 294 -31.23 6.33 12.72
C ILE A 294 -31.33 4.90 13.29
N TYR A 295 -30.32 4.09 13.04
CA TYR A 295 -30.20 2.75 13.61
C TYR A 295 -30.14 2.80 15.15
N ALA A 296 -29.43 3.77 15.74
CA ALA A 296 -29.39 3.96 17.18
C ALA A 296 -30.79 4.22 17.76
N LYS A 297 -31.64 5.01 17.08
CA LYS A 297 -33.05 5.21 17.46
C LYS A 297 -33.86 3.92 17.43
N LEU A 298 -33.66 3.08 16.41
CA LEU A 298 -34.33 1.78 16.27
C LEU A 298 -33.97 0.79 17.38
N VAL A 299 -32.78 0.89 17.97
CA VAL A 299 -32.32 -0.04 19.02
C VAL A 299 -32.68 0.46 20.43
N VAL A 300 -32.61 1.77 20.67
CA VAL A 300 -32.76 2.34 22.02
C VAL A 300 -34.21 2.66 22.36
N HIS A 301 -35.02 3.08 21.39
CA HIS A 301 -36.44 3.49 21.60
C HIS A 301 -36.59 4.52 22.73
N GLY A 302 -35.63 5.41 22.91
CA GLY A 302 -35.56 6.35 24.01
C GLY A 302 -35.85 7.81 23.60
N SER A 303 -35.61 8.73 24.55
CA SER A 303 -35.64 10.18 24.26
C SER A 303 -34.54 10.56 23.22
N ASP A 304 -34.69 11.72 22.60
CA ASP A 304 -33.68 12.22 21.64
C ASP A 304 -32.29 12.35 22.27
N ALA A 305 -32.23 12.69 23.57
CA ALA A 305 -30.95 12.71 24.29
C ALA A 305 -30.36 11.29 24.45
N ALA A 306 -31.18 10.28 24.74
CA ALA A 306 -30.74 8.88 24.84
C ALA A 306 -30.29 8.33 23.49
N ASN A 307 -30.99 8.66 22.41
CA ASN A 307 -30.65 8.26 21.05
C ASN A 307 -29.34 8.90 20.59
N THR A 308 -29.12 10.19 20.89
CA THR A 308 -27.86 10.90 20.62
C THR A 308 -26.71 10.31 21.43
N ALA A 309 -26.92 9.98 22.71
CA ALA A 309 -25.90 9.32 23.51
C ALA A 309 -25.54 7.93 22.96
N ALA A 310 -26.55 7.14 22.55
CA ALA A 310 -26.33 5.83 21.93
C ALA A 310 -25.50 5.92 20.66
N TRP A 311 -25.81 6.87 19.79
CA TRP A 311 -24.99 7.14 18.62
C TRP A 311 -23.55 7.52 18.98
N GLY A 312 -23.36 8.40 19.96
CA GLY A 312 -22.04 8.75 20.48
C GLY A 312 -21.26 7.54 20.98
N VAL A 313 -21.91 6.61 21.69
CA VAL A 313 -21.30 5.35 22.16
C VAL A 313 -20.88 4.47 20.97
N LEU A 314 -21.69 4.36 19.92
CA LEU A 314 -21.33 3.60 18.73
C LEU A 314 -20.13 4.21 17.98
N ILE A 315 -20.05 5.54 17.88
CA ILE A 315 -18.89 6.22 17.31
C ILE A 315 -17.63 5.92 18.13
N VAL A 316 -17.69 5.98 19.45
CA VAL A 316 -16.57 5.62 20.33
C VAL A 316 -16.16 4.19 20.11
N ALA A 317 -17.11 3.27 20.01
CA ALA A 317 -16.84 1.86 19.76
C ALA A 317 -16.12 1.62 18.41
N VAL A 318 -16.60 2.24 17.31
CA VAL A 318 -15.91 2.23 16.00
C VAL A 318 -14.49 2.77 16.15
N GLY A 319 -14.34 3.90 16.84
CA GLY A 319 -13.06 4.57 17.00
C GLY A 319 -12.04 3.76 17.79
N ILE A 320 -12.44 3.15 18.90
CA ILE A 320 -11.60 2.23 19.68
C ILE A 320 -11.14 1.07 18.79
N GLY A 321 -12.09 0.48 18.05
CA GLY A 321 -11.78 -0.57 17.09
C GLY A 321 -10.80 -0.11 16.03
N LEU A 322 -11.02 1.05 15.40
CA LEU A 322 -10.20 1.63 14.34
C LEU A 322 -8.74 1.81 14.80
N VAL A 323 -8.54 2.44 15.94
CA VAL A 323 -7.19 2.64 16.53
C VAL A 323 -6.56 1.30 16.90
N GLY A 324 -7.31 0.39 17.53
CA GLY A 324 -6.84 -0.95 17.85
C GLY A 324 -6.40 -1.72 16.60
N GLY A 325 -7.20 -1.66 15.53
CA GLY A 325 -6.88 -2.27 14.23
C GLY A 325 -5.63 -1.69 13.58
N MET A 326 -5.48 -0.35 13.61
CA MET A 326 -4.28 0.32 13.10
C MET A 326 -3.01 -0.11 13.84
N ILE A 327 -3.05 -0.21 15.16
CA ILE A 327 -1.93 -0.66 15.99
C ILE A 327 -1.60 -2.13 15.70
N MET A 328 -2.63 -2.98 15.66
CA MET A 328 -2.45 -4.41 15.43
C MET A 328 -2.01 -4.76 14.02
N ALA A 329 -2.32 -3.94 13.01
CA ALA A 329 -1.90 -4.17 11.63
C ALA A 329 -0.38 -4.37 11.51
N GLY A 330 0.42 -3.57 12.21
CA GLY A 330 1.88 -3.71 12.24
C GLY A 330 2.37 -5.00 12.90
N ALA A 331 1.72 -5.45 13.96
CA ALA A 331 2.05 -6.70 14.64
C ALA A 331 1.67 -7.92 13.79
N ILE A 332 0.50 -7.89 13.14
CA ILE A 332 0.02 -8.95 12.25
C ILE A 332 0.92 -9.05 11.01
N ALA A 333 1.40 -7.93 10.46
CA ALA A 333 2.27 -7.86 9.28
C ALA A 333 3.64 -8.53 9.46
N ARG A 334 4.05 -8.80 10.72
CA ARG A 334 5.27 -9.57 11.01
C ARG A 334 5.10 -11.08 10.76
N ARG A 335 3.85 -11.59 10.77
CA ARG A 335 3.54 -13.03 10.67
C ARG A 335 2.71 -13.39 9.44
N VAL A 336 2.00 -12.41 8.87
CA VAL A 336 1.07 -12.60 7.75
C VAL A 336 1.45 -11.66 6.61
N PRO A 337 1.52 -12.13 5.34
CA PRO A 337 1.75 -11.27 4.19
C PRO A 337 0.72 -10.13 4.14
N ARG A 338 1.18 -8.90 3.91
CA ARG A 338 0.36 -7.68 3.93
C ARG A 338 -0.78 -7.74 2.92
N GLU A 339 -0.58 -8.43 1.80
CA GLU A 339 -1.59 -8.65 0.76
C GLU A 339 -2.81 -9.45 1.26
N ARG A 340 -2.67 -10.21 2.36
CA ARG A 340 -3.79 -10.94 2.99
C ARG A 340 -4.46 -10.14 4.10
N ILE A 341 -3.77 -9.18 4.69
CA ILE A 341 -4.26 -8.41 5.83
C ILE A 341 -5.39 -7.46 5.41
N PHE A 342 -5.21 -6.71 4.30
CA PHE A 342 -6.21 -5.79 3.77
C PHE A 342 -7.57 -6.46 3.49
N PRO A 343 -7.63 -7.57 2.72
CA PRO A 343 -8.90 -8.25 2.45
C PRO A 343 -9.59 -8.80 3.70
N VAL A 344 -8.81 -9.36 4.64
CA VAL A 344 -9.34 -9.92 5.89
C VAL A 344 -9.95 -8.82 6.74
N GLY A 345 -9.32 -7.63 6.80
CA GLY A 345 -9.88 -6.46 7.47
C GLY A 345 -11.24 -6.06 6.91
N LEU A 346 -11.40 -6.03 5.57
CA LEU A 346 -12.67 -5.72 4.92
C LEU A 346 -13.75 -6.76 5.21
N ILE A 347 -13.42 -8.05 5.17
CA ILE A 347 -14.36 -9.13 5.48
C ILE A 347 -14.81 -9.05 6.93
N LEU A 348 -13.88 -8.84 7.85
CA LEU A 348 -14.19 -8.70 9.27
C LEU A 348 -15.16 -7.54 9.50
N SER A 349 -14.87 -6.36 8.91
CA SER A 349 -15.80 -5.22 9.00
C SER A 349 -17.17 -5.56 8.42
N GLY A 350 -17.23 -6.20 7.25
CA GLY A 350 -18.49 -6.54 6.59
C GLY A 350 -19.34 -7.52 7.41
N VAL A 351 -18.74 -8.59 7.93
CA VAL A 351 -19.42 -9.55 8.82
C VAL A 351 -19.95 -8.85 10.06
N SER A 352 -19.13 -7.97 10.66
CA SER A 352 -19.52 -7.23 11.86
C SER A 352 -20.66 -6.25 11.59
N VAL A 353 -20.70 -5.58 10.42
CA VAL A 353 -21.82 -4.70 10.02
C VAL A 353 -23.11 -5.50 9.88
N VAL A 354 -23.07 -6.68 9.23
CA VAL A 354 -24.25 -7.56 9.11
C VAL A 354 -24.73 -7.98 10.50
N PHE A 355 -23.81 -8.31 11.41
CA PHE A 355 -24.16 -8.68 12.78
C PHE A 355 -24.78 -7.50 13.53
N VAL A 356 -24.18 -6.30 13.46
CA VAL A 356 -24.74 -5.06 14.04
C VAL A 356 -26.19 -4.86 13.57
N ALA A 357 -26.44 -4.88 12.26
CA ALA A 357 -27.77 -4.64 11.68
C ALA A 357 -28.81 -5.68 12.10
N SER A 358 -28.38 -6.86 12.53
CA SER A 358 -29.27 -7.95 12.98
C SER A 358 -29.64 -7.89 14.46
N MET A 359 -28.94 -7.06 15.25
CA MET A 359 -29.17 -6.97 16.69
C MET A 359 -30.28 -5.98 17.05
N THR A 360 -30.96 -6.25 18.19
CA THR A 360 -32.06 -5.44 18.70
C THR A 360 -31.74 -4.77 20.04
N THR A 361 -30.56 -5.05 20.63
CA THR A 361 -30.15 -4.51 21.93
C THR A 361 -28.75 -3.93 21.87
N MET A 362 -28.48 -2.88 22.64
CA MET A 362 -27.22 -2.12 22.59
C MET A 362 -25.96 -2.90 22.97
N PRO A 363 -25.91 -3.77 24.01
CA PRO A 363 -24.64 -4.41 24.37
C PRO A 363 -23.95 -5.20 23.25
N PRO A 364 -24.61 -6.13 22.53
CA PRO A 364 -23.98 -6.82 21.42
C PRO A 364 -23.67 -5.90 20.23
N VAL A 365 -24.49 -4.85 20.00
CA VAL A 365 -24.24 -3.84 18.98
C VAL A 365 -22.91 -3.10 19.25
N ILE A 366 -22.66 -2.67 20.49
CA ILE A 366 -21.42 -1.99 20.88
C ILE A 366 -20.21 -2.89 20.60
N VAL A 367 -20.25 -4.15 21.06
CA VAL A 367 -19.15 -5.09 20.87
C VAL A 367 -18.88 -5.32 19.37
N ALA A 368 -19.92 -5.58 18.58
CA ALA A 368 -19.77 -5.80 17.14
C ALA A 368 -19.25 -4.55 16.41
N THR A 369 -19.66 -3.35 16.87
CA THR A 369 -19.21 -2.07 16.32
C THR A 369 -17.71 -1.83 16.54
N VAL A 370 -17.14 -2.31 17.66
CA VAL A 370 -15.66 -2.32 17.84
C VAL A 370 -14.99 -3.13 16.75
N PHE A 371 -15.54 -4.30 16.39
CA PHE A 371 -14.96 -5.13 15.31
C PHE A 371 -15.15 -4.52 13.92
N VAL A 372 -16.23 -3.75 13.67
CA VAL A 372 -16.36 -2.95 12.43
C VAL A 372 -15.18 -2.00 12.32
N GLY A 373 -14.91 -1.23 13.37
CA GLY A 373 -13.77 -0.30 13.40
C GLY A 373 -12.42 -1.01 13.28
N PHE A 374 -12.25 -2.13 14.00
CA PHE A 374 -10.99 -2.89 14.01
C PHE A 374 -10.60 -3.39 12.60
N GLY A 375 -11.55 -3.99 11.89
CA GLY A 375 -11.33 -4.42 10.50
C GLY A 375 -11.04 -3.24 9.57
N ALA A 376 -11.76 -2.12 9.72
CA ALA A 376 -11.52 -0.89 8.95
C ALA A 376 -10.13 -0.31 9.22
N GLY A 377 -9.68 -0.28 10.48
CA GLY A 377 -8.35 0.21 10.87
C GLY A 377 -7.22 -0.62 10.27
N ILE A 378 -7.34 -1.94 10.33
CA ILE A 378 -6.40 -2.87 9.68
C ILE A 378 -6.33 -2.59 8.18
N ALA A 379 -7.48 -2.52 7.50
CA ALA A 379 -7.54 -2.29 6.06
C ALA A 379 -6.94 -0.94 5.67
N TRP A 380 -7.25 0.12 6.44
CA TRP A 380 -6.79 1.49 6.16
C TRP A 380 -5.27 1.63 6.20
N VAL A 381 -4.61 1.17 7.28
CA VAL A 381 -3.15 1.21 7.37
C VAL A 381 -2.50 0.37 6.27
N THR A 382 -3.07 -0.80 5.99
CA THR A 382 -2.49 -1.73 5.02
C THR A 382 -2.56 -1.19 3.60
N ILE A 383 -3.67 -0.51 3.20
CA ILE A 383 -3.76 0.08 1.86
C ILE A 383 -2.71 1.17 1.66
N PHE A 384 -2.52 2.06 2.64
CA PHE A 384 -1.50 3.11 2.56
C PHE A 384 -0.10 2.53 2.38
N THR A 385 0.25 1.55 3.22
CA THR A 385 1.57 0.91 3.18
C THR A 385 1.81 0.21 1.84
N LEU A 386 0.86 -0.59 1.37
CA LEU A 386 1.00 -1.31 0.10
C LEU A 386 1.01 -0.38 -1.12
N LEU A 387 0.24 0.71 -1.11
CA LEU A 387 0.28 1.71 -2.19
C LEU A 387 1.63 2.42 -2.24
N GLN A 388 2.21 2.79 -1.10
CA GLN A 388 3.54 3.40 -1.04
C GLN A 388 4.63 2.44 -1.54
N GLU A 389 4.55 1.15 -1.19
CA GLU A 389 5.52 0.12 -1.59
C GLU A 389 5.40 -0.28 -3.07
N ARG A 390 4.19 -0.24 -3.63
CA ARG A 390 3.89 -0.78 -4.97
C ARG A 390 3.73 0.29 -6.06
N THR A 391 3.91 1.57 -5.72
CA THR A 391 3.78 2.69 -6.66
C THR A 391 5.10 3.43 -6.79
N ASP A 392 5.55 3.66 -8.02
CA ASP A 392 6.75 4.44 -8.30
C ASP A 392 6.65 5.86 -7.71
N ASP A 393 7.78 6.40 -7.20
CA ASP A 393 7.84 7.72 -6.57
C ASP A 393 7.26 8.84 -7.44
N ARG A 394 7.48 8.76 -8.77
CA ARG A 394 6.97 9.75 -9.74
C ARG A 394 5.44 9.72 -9.89
N LEU A 395 4.81 8.58 -9.69
CA LEU A 395 3.36 8.37 -9.88
C LEU A 395 2.61 8.33 -8.54
N ARG A 396 3.31 8.29 -7.40
CA ARG A 396 2.72 8.14 -6.07
C ARG A 396 1.68 9.22 -5.78
N GLY A 397 2.01 10.50 -5.98
CA GLY A 397 1.08 11.61 -5.77
C GLY A 397 -0.19 11.49 -6.60
N ARG A 398 -0.08 11.13 -7.90
CA ARG A 398 -1.22 10.96 -8.81
C ARG A 398 -2.08 9.75 -8.42
N THR A 399 -1.46 8.65 -7.99
CA THR A 399 -2.18 7.45 -7.50
C THR A 399 -2.98 7.76 -6.23
N PHE A 400 -2.38 8.47 -5.27
CA PHE A 400 -3.10 8.89 -4.07
C PHE A 400 -4.21 9.90 -4.35
N ALA A 401 -3.98 10.87 -5.25
CA ALA A 401 -5.03 11.81 -5.68
C ALA A 401 -6.23 11.06 -6.29
N THR A 402 -5.96 10.07 -7.15
CA THR A 402 -7.01 9.23 -7.75
C THR A 402 -7.73 8.38 -6.69
N LEU A 403 -7.00 7.81 -5.74
CA LEU A 403 -7.59 7.09 -4.60
C LEU A 403 -8.56 7.97 -3.83
N TYR A 404 -8.12 9.17 -3.40
CA TYR A 404 -8.93 10.09 -2.62
C TYR A 404 -10.15 10.61 -3.40
N THR A 405 -9.99 10.95 -4.67
CA THR A 405 -11.13 11.38 -5.52
C THR A 405 -12.18 10.27 -5.60
N GLY A 406 -11.76 9.03 -5.81
CA GLY A 406 -12.69 7.89 -5.83
C GLY A 406 -13.31 7.59 -4.47
N VAL A 407 -12.58 7.79 -3.36
CA VAL A 407 -13.14 7.70 -2.00
C VAL A 407 -14.21 8.76 -1.78
N MET A 408 -13.99 10.01 -2.19
CA MET A 408 -14.99 11.09 -2.10
C MET A 408 -16.22 10.77 -2.94
N LEU A 409 -16.03 10.26 -4.16
CA LEU A 409 -17.16 9.83 -4.99
C LEU A 409 -17.92 8.64 -4.36
N SER A 410 -17.23 7.69 -3.78
CA SER A 410 -17.83 6.56 -3.06
C SER A 410 -18.64 7.01 -1.85
N LEU A 411 -18.10 7.95 -1.08
CA LEU A 411 -18.82 8.58 0.03
C LEU A 411 -20.04 9.38 -0.44
N PHE A 412 -19.91 10.15 -1.51
CA PHE A 412 -21.01 10.89 -2.09
C PHE A 412 -22.17 9.95 -2.45
N VAL A 413 -21.88 8.85 -3.16
CA VAL A 413 -22.88 7.84 -3.52
C VAL A 413 -23.47 7.17 -2.27
N ALA A 414 -22.64 6.86 -1.29
CA ALA A 414 -23.08 6.15 -0.09
C ALA A 414 -23.91 7.04 0.83
N LEU A 415 -23.45 8.26 1.13
CA LEU A 415 -24.12 9.15 2.08
C LEU A 415 -25.44 9.70 1.53
N GLY A 416 -25.55 9.87 0.20
CA GLY A 416 -26.80 10.22 -0.46
C GLY A 416 -27.69 9.03 -0.79
N GLY A 417 -27.09 7.95 -1.32
CA GLY A 417 -27.82 6.80 -1.85
C GLY A 417 -28.40 5.87 -0.78
N TRP A 418 -27.64 5.54 0.25
CA TRP A 418 -28.12 4.61 1.27
C TRP A 418 -29.32 5.13 2.08
N PRO A 419 -29.34 6.38 2.58
CA PRO A 419 -30.54 6.92 3.24
C PRO A 419 -31.75 7.00 2.30
N LEU A 420 -31.53 7.38 1.03
CA LEU A 420 -32.59 7.40 0.02
C LEU A 420 -33.20 5.99 -0.17
N LEU A 421 -32.35 4.98 -0.31
CA LEU A 421 -32.80 3.58 -0.46
C LEU A 421 -33.52 3.09 0.81
N ALA A 422 -33.01 3.40 2.00
CA ALA A 422 -33.66 3.04 3.24
C ALA A 422 -35.06 3.69 3.37
N GLY A 423 -35.19 4.96 3.00
CA GLY A 423 -36.47 5.64 2.99
C GLY A 423 -37.47 5.14 1.93
N LEU A 424 -36.97 4.66 0.76
CA LEU A 424 -37.80 4.06 -0.27
C LEU A 424 -38.29 2.66 0.10
N ILE A 425 -37.45 1.86 0.77
CA ILE A 425 -37.82 0.53 1.26
C ILE A 425 -38.89 0.66 2.38
N GLY A 426 -38.70 1.64 3.27
CA GLY A 426 -39.62 1.86 4.40
C GLY A 426 -39.51 0.77 5.48
N ASP A 427 -40.45 0.80 6.41
CA ASP A 427 -40.49 -0.15 7.54
C ASP A 427 -41.44 -1.30 7.23
N HIS A 428 -40.92 -2.52 7.30
CA HIS A 428 -41.66 -3.75 7.07
C HIS A 428 -41.42 -4.69 8.25
N SER A 429 -42.43 -5.42 8.69
CA SER A 429 -42.28 -6.51 9.63
C SER A 429 -42.81 -7.80 9.00
N VAL A 430 -42.07 -8.88 9.20
CA VAL A 430 -42.46 -10.22 8.74
C VAL A 430 -42.59 -11.12 9.96
N ASP A 431 -43.78 -11.62 10.21
CA ASP A 431 -44.03 -12.56 11.28
C ASP A 431 -43.65 -13.98 10.84
N VAL A 432 -42.67 -14.56 11.54
CA VAL A 432 -42.20 -15.93 11.35
C VAL A 432 -42.53 -16.73 12.60
N GLY A 433 -43.64 -17.38 12.61
CA GLY A 433 -44.17 -18.10 13.80
C GLY A 433 -44.49 -17.13 14.95
N ASN A 434 -43.86 -17.32 16.11
CA ASN A 434 -44.02 -16.44 17.30
C ASN A 434 -43.07 -15.26 17.33
N TYR A 435 -42.25 -15.02 16.29
CA TYR A 435 -41.29 -13.94 16.23
C TYR A 435 -41.62 -12.98 15.10
N SER A 436 -41.72 -11.69 15.39
CA SER A 436 -41.78 -10.65 14.38
C SER A 436 -40.36 -10.20 14.02
N LEU A 437 -39.95 -10.41 12.79
CA LEU A 437 -38.68 -9.88 12.25
C LEU A 437 -38.92 -8.46 11.75
N ASP A 438 -38.29 -7.51 12.41
CA ASP A 438 -38.25 -6.11 11.97
C ASP A 438 -37.29 -5.98 10.77
N LEU A 439 -37.86 -5.83 9.57
CA LEU A 439 -37.18 -5.63 8.30
C LEU A 439 -37.23 -4.16 7.88
N SER A 440 -36.87 -3.24 8.79
CA SER A 440 -36.78 -1.81 8.45
C SER A 440 -35.80 -1.58 7.30
N GLY A 441 -36.09 -0.60 6.46
CA GLY A 441 -35.22 -0.22 5.33
C GLY A 441 -33.79 0.10 5.79
N VAL A 442 -33.62 0.63 6.99
CA VAL A 442 -32.32 0.89 7.63
C VAL A 442 -31.51 -0.41 7.82
N ARG A 443 -32.13 -1.46 8.35
CA ARG A 443 -31.45 -2.77 8.56
C ARG A 443 -31.07 -3.43 7.24
N ILE A 444 -32.01 -3.44 6.27
CA ILE A 444 -31.79 -4.03 4.95
C ILE A 444 -30.60 -3.35 4.24
N VAL A 445 -30.55 -2.02 4.27
CA VAL A 445 -29.46 -1.26 3.66
C VAL A 445 -28.13 -1.45 4.39
N MET A 446 -28.12 -1.56 5.72
CA MET A 446 -26.90 -1.87 6.47
C MET A 446 -26.41 -3.29 6.16
N TRP A 447 -27.29 -4.29 6.01
CA TRP A 447 -26.90 -5.62 5.51
C TRP A 447 -26.25 -5.53 4.14
N ALA A 448 -26.85 -4.79 3.19
CA ALA A 448 -26.28 -4.57 1.87
C ALA A 448 -24.88 -3.94 1.96
N GLY A 449 -24.69 -2.91 2.79
CA GLY A 449 -23.37 -2.30 3.05
C GLY A 449 -22.34 -3.31 3.58
N GLY A 450 -22.73 -4.17 4.51
CA GLY A 450 -21.89 -5.26 5.02
C GLY A 450 -21.52 -6.28 3.94
N PHE A 451 -22.47 -6.67 3.07
CA PHE A 451 -22.20 -7.53 1.92
C PHE A 451 -21.26 -6.88 0.90
N PHE A 452 -21.36 -5.58 0.64
CA PHE A 452 -20.40 -4.85 -0.20
C PHE A 452 -18.98 -4.93 0.35
N LEU A 453 -18.81 -4.77 1.66
CA LEU A 453 -17.51 -4.91 2.33
C LEU A 453 -16.95 -6.34 2.20
N MET A 454 -17.78 -7.37 2.43
CA MET A 454 -17.37 -8.76 2.27
C MET A 454 -17.03 -9.09 0.82
N LEU A 455 -17.80 -8.57 -0.14
CA LEU A 455 -17.53 -8.74 -1.58
C LEU A 455 -16.19 -8.11 -1.97
N ALA A 456 -15.94 -6.87 -1.53
CA ALA A 456 -14.66 -6.19 -1.75
C ALA A 456 -13.48 -6.98 -1.19
N GLY A 457 -13.60 -7.46 0.06
CA GLY A 457 -12.60 -8.31 0.69
C GLY A 457 -12.40 -9.64 -0.04
N GLY A 458 -13.48 -10.30 -0.44
CA GLY A 458 -13.44 -11.56 -1.19
C GLY A 458 -12.78 -11.40 -2.57
N GLN A 459 -13.10 -10.34 -3.29
CA GLN A 459 -12.47 -10.00 -4.57
C GLN A 459 -10.97 -9.69 -4.37
N ALA A 460 -10.62 -8.91 -3.34
CA ALA A 460 -9.25 -8.59 -3.01
C ALA A 460 -8.44 -9.84 -2.63
N LEU A 461 -9.00 -10.77 -1.84
CA LEU A 461 -8.37 -12.06 -1.52
C LEU A 461 -8.08 -12.89 -2.78
N ARG A 462 -9.00 -12.89 -3.75
CA ARG A 462 -8.81 -13.62 -5.02
C ARG A 462 -7.75 -12.96 -5.91
N ALA A 463 -7.77 -11.64 -5.98
CA ALA A 463 -6.87 -10.85 -6.85
C ALA A 463 -5.44 -10.78 -6.31
N MET A 464 -5.27 -10.72 -4.98
CA MET A 464 -3.98 -10.63 -4.30
C MET A 464 -3.43 -12.00 -3.87
N ARG A 465 -4.12 -13.10 -4.18
CA ARG A 465 -3.50 -14.41 -4.02
C ARG A 465 -2.19 -14.39 -4.81
N PRO A 466 -1.06 -14.81 -4.19
CA PRO A 466 0.15 -15.05 -4.95
C PRO A 466 -0.27 -15.91 -6.16
N PRO A 467 0.22 -15.60 -7.36
CA PRO A 467 -0.13 -16.37 -8.53
C PRO A 467 0.01 -17.83 -8.14
N LYS A 468 -1.09 -18.60 -8.25
CA LYS A 468 -1.04 -20.04 -7.92
C LYS A 468 0.18 -20.57 -8.63
N LEU A 469 1.02 -21.34 -7.96
CA LEU A 469 2.11 -22.10 -8.55
C LEU A 469 1.73 -22.71 -9.91
N GLU A 470 0.45 -23.02 -10.13
CA GLU A 470 -0.13 -23.40 -11.42
C GLU A 470 -0.07 -22.31 -12.51
N LYS A 471 -0.13 -21.00 -12.18
CA LYS A 471 0.01 -19.92 -13.19
C LYS A 471 1.45 -19.65 -13.54
N ILE A 472 2.36 -19.75 -12.56
CA ILE A 472 3.81 -19.76 -12.83
C ILE A 472 4.15 -21.06 -13.56
N ARG A 473 3.62 -22.21 -13.14
CA ARG A 473 3.67 -23.48 -13.89
C ARG A 473 3.07 -23.35 -15.30
N GLY A 474 1.94 -22.67 -15.45
CA GLY A 474 1.31 -22.45 -16.76
C GLY A 474 2.13 -21.52 -17.66
N ARG A 475 2.72 -20.46 -17.11
CA ARG A 475 3.65 -19.59 -17.86
C ARG A 475 4.98 -20.28 -18.16
N LEU A 476 5.55 -21.00 -17.20
CA LEU A 476 6.75 -21.81 -17.45
C LEU A 476 6.45 -23.03 -18.30
N ARG A 477 5.24 -23.61 -18.26
CA ARG A 477 4.76 -24.58 -19.26
C ARG A 477 4.52 -23.90 -20.62
N GLY A 478 4.05 -22.66 -20.65
CA GLY A 478 3.96 -21.84 -21.85
C GLY A 478 5.32 -21.54 -22.45
N LEU A 479 6.33 -21.24 -21.60
CA LEU A 479 7.74 -21.12 -21.98
C LEU A 479 8.34 -22.45 -22.42
N GLN A 480 7.89 -23.57 -21.85
CA GLN A 480 8.26 -24.92 -22.32
C GLN A 480 7.59 -25.32 -23.65
N ILE A 481 6.41 -24.75 -23.98
CA ILE A 481 5.69 -25.04 -25.24
C ILE A 481 6.21 -24.18 -26.38
N SER A 482 6.78 -23.01 -26.09
CA SER A 482 7.55 -22.23 -27.07
C SER A 482 8.97 -22.80 -27.22
N ARG A 483 9.05 -24.11 -27.48
CA ARG A 483 10.27 -24.63 -28.10
C ARG A 483 10.45 -23.84 -29.38
N PRO A 484 11.55 -23.11 -29.60
CA PRO A 484 11.81 -22.53 -30.93
C PRO A 484 11.71 -23.69 -31.92
N ARG A 485 10.65 -23.72 -32.72
CA ARG A 485 10.62 -24.57 -33.89
C ARG A 485 11.70 -24.01 -34.81
N LEU A 486 12.91 -24.53 -34.68
CA LEU A 486 13.93 -24.35 -35.69
C LEU A 486 13.32 -24.93 -36.97
N SER A 487 13.05 -24.03 -37.93
CA SER A 487 12.64 -24.40 -39.26
C SER A 487 13.81 -25.18 -39.90
N GLY A 488 13.67 -26.49 -39.95
CA GLY A 488 14.64 -27.40 -40.56
C GLY A 488 15.18 -28.42 -39.56
N GLY A 489 14.97 -29.67 -39.82
CA GLY A 489 15.20 -30.86 -38.98
C GLY A 489 16.63 -31.11 -38.46
N ALA A 490 17.27 -30.10 -37.87
CA ALA A 490 18.55 -30.19 -37.19
C ALA A 490 18.37 -30.80 -35.81
N ARG A 491 19.16 -31.77 -35.44
CA ARG A 491 19.25 -32.42 -34.14
C ARG A 491 19.43 -31.35 -33.05
N ARG A 492 18.50 -31.26 -32.10
CA ARG A 492 18.51 -30.31 -30.99
C ARG A 492 19.62 -30.70 -30.01
N GLY A 493 20.47 -29.74 -29.58
CA GLY A 493 21.43 -29.94 -28.51
C GLY A 493 20.76 -30.13 -27.15
N LEU A 494 21.48 -30.61 -26.15
CA LEU A 494 21.04 -30.84 -24.80
C LEU A 494 21.63 -29.76 -23.88
N PHE A 495 20.77 -29.05 -23.10
CA PHE A 495 21.18 -28.01 -22.16
C PHE A 495 20.98 -28.46 -20.72
N VAL A 496 22.08 -28.69 -19.98
CA VAL A 496 22.10 -29.15 -18.58
C VAL A 496 22.76 -28.07 -17.72
N VAL A 497 22.10 -27.70 -16.63
CA VAL A 497 22.58 -26.72 -15.65
C VAL A 497 22.82 -27.40 -14.32
N PHE A 498 23.92 -27.06 -13.67
CA PHE A 498 24.24 -27.45 -12.31
C PHE A 498 23.97 -26.27 -11.36
N GLU A 499 23.12 -26.49 -10.38
CA GLU A 499 22.77 -25.53 -9.34
C GLU A 499 23.10 -26.08 -7.95
N GLY A 500 23.18 -25.22 -6.95
CA GLY A 500 23.44 -25.56 -5.56
C GLY A 500 24.31 -24.52 -4.88
N VAL A 501 24.39 -24.61 -3.54
CA VAL A 501 25.19 -23.69 -2.72
C VAL A 501 26.70 -23.83 -3.01
N GLU A 502 27.49 -22.89 -2.48
CA GLU A 502 28.95 -22.96 -2.62
C GLU A 502 29.48 -24.25 -2.02
N GLY A 503 30.55 -24.80 -2.61
CA GLY A 503 31.16 -26.06 -2.14
C GLY A 503 30.34 -27.33 -2.36
N SER A 504 29.18 -27.29 -3.03
CA SER A 504 28.32 -28.44 -3.31
C SER A 504 28.91 -29.45 -4.32
N GLY A 505 30.05 -29.14 -4.96
CA GLY A 505 30.74 -30.08 -5.89
C GLY A 505 30.31 -29.96 -7.34
N LYS A 506 29.66 -28.86 -7.76
CA LYS A 506 29.20 -28.60 -9.14
C LYS A 506 30.27 -28.83 -10.19
N THR A 507 31.41 -28.17 -10.04
CA THR A 507 32.54 -28.27 -10.98
C THR A 507 33.07 -29.69 -11.12
N THR A 508 33.13 -30.46 -10.02
CA THR A 508 33.56 -31.86 -10.02
C THR A 508 32.61 -32.75 -10.81
N GLN A 509 31.29 -32.60 -10.56
CA GLN A 509 30.29 -33.40 -11.27
C GLN A 509 30.17 -33.00 -12.76
N MET A 510 30.33 -31.72 -13.07
CA MET A 510 30.39 -31.26 -14.48
C MET A 510 31.57 -31.89 -15.24
N LYS A 511 32.76 -31.94 -14.63
CA LYS A 511 33.92 -32.55 -15.24
C LYS A 511 33.69 -34.05 -15.51
N LEU A 512 33.16 -34.79 -14.55
CA LEU A 512 32.82 -36.19 -14.71
C LEU A 512 31.77 -36.44 -15.79
N LEU A 513 30.79 -35.53 -15.90
CA LEU A 513 29.75 -35.60 -16.95
C LEU A 513 30.28 -35.20 -18.32
N TYR A 514 31.21 -34.25 -18.37
CA TYR A 514 31.94 -33.93 -19.60
C TYR A 514 32.70 -35.14 -20.15
N ASP A 515 33.48 -35.83 -19.30
CA ASP A 515 34.21 -37.04 -19.64
C ASP A 515 33.27 -38.15 -20.11
N TYR A 516 32.10 -38.28 -19.49
CA TYR A 516 31.08 -39.27 -19.84
C TYR A 516 30.55 -39.03 -21.26
N PHE A 517 30.19 -37.81 -21.62
CA PHE A 517 29.64 -37.45 -22.94
C PHE A 517 30.73 -37.52 -24.03
N THR A 518 31.94 -37.05 -23.74
CA THR A 518 33.06 -37.11 -24.66
C THR A 518 33.43 -38.57 -25.00
N LYS A 519 33.41 -39.48 -24.05
CA LYS A 519 33.59 -40.92 -24.28
C LYS A 519 32.49 -41.53 -25.15
N GLN A 520 31.33 -40.91 -25.23
CA GLN A 520 30.25 -41.33 -26.11
C GLN A 520 30.28 -40.61 -27.49
N GLY A 521 31.36 -39.87 -27.81
CA GLY A 521 31.52 -39.18 -29.06
C GLY A 521 30.62 -37.95 -29.23
N ARG A 522 30.11 -37.36 -28.12
CA ARG A 522 29.31 -36.14 -28.16
C ARG A 522 30.20 -34.90 -28.03
N ASP A 523 29.88 -33.89 -28.82
CA ASP A 523 30.47 -32.56 -28.64
C ASP A 523 29.87 -31.87 -27.43
N VAL A 524 30.73 -31.45 -26.49
CA VAL A 524 30.32 -30.83 -25.21
C VAL A 524 30.93 -29.45 -25.09
N VAL A 525 30.08 -28.48 -24.75
CA VAL A 525 30.48 -27.13 -24.36
C VAL A 525 30.29 -26.98 -22.85
N VAL A 526 31.36 -26.58 -22.16
CA VAL A 526 31.31 -26.30 -20.71
C VAL A 526 31.40 -24.80 -20.49
N THR A 527 30.49 -24.24 -19.73
CA THR A 527 30.47 -22.82 -19.42
C THR A 527 29.98 -22.57 -17.97
N ARG A 528 29.96 -21.28 -17.57
CA ARG A 528 29.56 -20.89 -16.20
C ARG A 528 28.92 -19.51 -16.18
N GLU A 529 28.14 -19.23 -15.15
CA GLU A 529 27.60 -17.92 -14.83
C GLU A 529 27.98 -17.44 -13.42
N PRO A 530 28.20 -16.10 -13.25
CA PRO A 530 28.43 -15.13 -14.32
C PRO A 530 29.76 -15.37 -15.01
N GLY A 531 29.86 -15.08 -16.34
CA GLY A 531 31.09 -15.26 -17.13
C GLY A 531 30.88 -16.03 -18.41
N GLY A 532 31.95 -16.68 -18.92
CA GLY A 532 31.94 -17.54 -20.11
C GLY A 532 32.09 -16.83 -21.45
N THR A 533 32.11 -15.51 -21.51
CA THR A 533 32.46 -14.68 -22.66
C THR A 533 33.27 -13.46 -22.22
N PRO A 534 34.06 -12.81 -23.10
CA PRO A 534 34.88 -11.67 -22.71
C PRO A 534 34.09 -10.53 -22.03
N ILE A 535 32.88 -10.24 -22.49
CA ILE A 535 32.01 -9.22 -21.87
C ILE A 535 31.47 -9.74 -20.55
N ALA A 536 30.97 -10.97 -20.51
CA ALA A 536 30.41 -11.56 -19.29
C ALA A 536 31.48 -11.73 -18.19
N GLU A 537 32.74 -12.01 -18.51
CA GLU A 537 33.86 -12.04 -17.54
C GLU A 537 34.15 -10.66 -16.96
N ARG A 538 34.03 -9.58 -17.74
CA ARG A 538 34.15 -8.21 -17.19
C ARG A 538 33.02 -7.91 -16.22
N ILE A 539 31.80 -8.32 -16.52
CA ILE A 539 30.66 -8.19 -15.60
C ILE A 539 30.88 -9.04 -14.35
N ARG A 540 31.41 -10.27 -14.50
CA ARG A 540 31.80 -11.12 -13.38
C ARG A 540 32.77 -10.41 -12.44
N GLY A 541 33.78 -9.72 -12.97
CA GLY A 541 34.73 -8.94 -12.18
C GLY A 541 34.04 -7.86 -11.36
N ILE A 542 32.96 -7.27 -11.86
CA ILE A 542 32.20 -6.23 -11.12
C ILE A 542 31.29 -6.87 -10.03
N VAL A 543 30.54 -7.92 -10.38
CA VAL A 543 29.54 -8.49 -9.45
C VAL A 543 30.17 -9.25 -8.28
N LEU A 544 31.37 -9.84 -8.48
CA LEU A 544 32.08 -10.62 -7.46
C LEU A 544 33.14 -9.81 -6.72
N ASP A 545 33.38 -8.54 -7.09
CA ASP A 545 34.34 -7.68 -6.44
C ASP A 545 33.99 -7.49 -4.94
N SER A 546 34.87 -7.96 -4.07
CA SER A 546 34.73 -7.83 -2.61
C SER A 546 34.73 -6.38 -2.12
N GLY A 547 35.21 -5.43 -2.94
CA GLY A 547 35.13 -3.98 -2.70
C GLY A 547 33.76 -3.38 -2.98
N ALA A 548 32.90 -4.03 -3.77
CA ALA A 548 31.58 -3.52 -4.16
C ALA A 548 30.47 -3.87 -3.14
N LYS A 549 30.73 -3.64 -1.86
CA LYS A 549 29.80 -3.99 -0.76
C LYS A 549 28.47 -3.23 -0.80
N GLU A 550 28.44 -2.04 -1.39
CA GLU A 550 27.26 -1.17 -1.45
C GLU A 550 26.41 -1.39 -2.72
N MET A 551 26.65 -2.49 -3.47
CA MET A 551 25.88 -2.78 -4.68
C MET A 551 24.40 -2.98 -4.35
N ASP A 552 23.53 -2.16 -4.95
CA ASP A 552 22.08 -2.30 -4.82
C ASP A 552 21.60 -3.63 -5.41
N ALA A 553 20.63 -4.27 -4.77
CA ALA A 553 20.11 -5.58 -5.17
C ALA A 553 19.57 -5.61 -6.62
N LYS A 554 18.96 -4.52 -7.11
CA LYS A 554 18.49 -4.41 -8.50
C LYS A 554 19.67 -4.29 -9.47
N THR A 555 20.71 -3.53 -9.11
CA THR A 555 21.94 -3.43 -9.89
C THR A 555 22.61 -4.79 -10.00
N GLU A 556 22.70 -5.54 -8.90
CA GLU A 556 23.18 -6.91 -8.88
C GLU A 556 22.39 -7.79 -9.85
N ALA A 557 21.05 -7.79 -9.77
CA ALA A 557 20.19 -8.58 -10.65
C ALA A 557 20.33 -8.22 -12.14
N LEU A 558 20.46 -6.93 -12.46
CA LEU A 558 20.64 -6.43 -13.82
C LEU A 558 22.00 -6.87 -14.39
N LEU A 559 23.07 -6.83 -13.61
CA LEU A 559 24.40 -7.27 -14.04
C LEU A 559 24.45 -8.77 -14.29
N TYR A 560 23.85 -9.59 -13.40
CA TYR A 560 23.71 -11.04 -13.63
C TYR A 560 22.91 -11.33 -14.91
N ALA A 561 21.81 -10.62 -15.14
CA ALA A 561 21.00 -10.79 -16.35
C ALA A 561 21.75 -10.36 -17.62
N ALA A 562 22.52 -9.27 -17.56
CA ALA A 562 23.34 -8.82 -18.69
C ALA A 562 24.46 -9.83 -19.04
N SER A 563 25.15 -10.37 -18.03
CA SER A 563 26.14 -11.44 -18.21
C SER A 563 25.51 -12.68 -18.87
N ARG A 564 24.34 -13.08 -18.40
CA ARG A 564 23.59 -14.23 -18.94
C ARG A 564 23.14 -14.00 -20.38
N ALA A 565 22.59 -12.83 -20.69
CA ALA A 565 22.14 -12.50 -22.04
C ALA A 565 23.29 -12.63 -23.06
N GLN A 566 24.48 -12.14 -22.68
CA GLN A 566 25.67 -12.25 -23.52
C GLN A 566 26.12 -13.72 -23.70
N LEU A 567 26.16 -14.51 -22.64
CA LEU A 567 26.52 -15.91 -22.66
C LEU A 567 25.57 -16.74 -23.53
N VAL A 568 24.26 -16.48 -23.41
CA VAL A 568 23.25 -17.17 -24.21
C VAL A 568 23.43 -16.87 -25.71
N SER A 569 23.61 -15.60 -26.02
CA SER A 569 23.76 -15.16 -27.44
C SER A 569 25.02 -15.67 -28.10
N GLU A 570 26.17 -15.66 -27.41
CA GLU A 570 27.46 -15.99 -28.00
C GLU A 570 27.82 -17.48 -27.91
N VAL A 571 27.36 -18.19 -26.88
CA VAL A 571 27.84 -19.55 -26.57
C VAL A 571 26.71 -20.56 -26.55
N ILE A 572 25.70 -20.35 -25.66
CA ILE A 572 24.74 -21.42 -25.36
C ILE A 572 23.86 -21.71 -26.59
N ARG A 573 23.23 -20.67 -27.16
CA ARG A 573 22.31 -20.83 -28.28
C ARG A 573 23.00 -21.39 -29.52
N PRO A 574 24.16 -20.87 -29.97
CA PRO A 574 24.87 -21.44 -31.12
C PRO A 574 25.31 -22.91 -30.90
N ALA A 575 25.70 -23.26 -29.68
CA ALA A 575 26.07 -24.65 -29.37
C ALA A 575 24.85 -25.60 -29.44
N LEU A 576 23.71 -25.16 -28.92
CA LEU A 576 22.45 -25.93 -28.98
C LEU A 576 21.95 -26.10 -30.41
N GLU A 577 22.08 -25.07 -31.26
CA GLU A 577 21.72 -25.11 -32.66
C GLU A 577 22.62 -26.08 -33.45
N GLN A 578 23.90 -26.23 -33.04
CA GLN A 578 24.83 -27.20 -33.58
C GLN A 578 24.61 -28.64 -33.04
N GLY A 579 23.61 -28.87 -32.18
CA GLY A 579 23.33 -30.19 -31.62
C GLY A 579 24.29 -30.62 -30.52
N LYS A 580 25.08 -29.70 -29.92
CA LYS A 580 26.04 -29.98 -28.88
C LYS A 580 25.38 -30.14 -27.52
N VAL A 581 26.05 -30.78 -26.59
CA VAL A 581 25.68 -30.80 -25.16
C VAL A 581 26.28 -29.57 -24.50
N VAL A 582 25.46 -28.77 -23.83
CA VAL A 582 25.91 -27.61 -23.04
C VAL A 582 25.78 -27.94 -21.55
N LEU A 583 26.89 -27.88 -20.83
CA LEU A 583 26.97 -28.01 -19.38
C LEU A 583 27.29 -26.64 -18.80
N CYS A 584 26.42 -26.09 -17.94
CA CYS A 584 26.59 -24.77 -17.35
C CYS A 584 26.59 -24.82 -15.83
N ASP A 585 27.61 -24.18 -15.21
CA ASP A 585 27.67 -23.97 -13.77
C ASP A 585 26.87 -22.72 -13.44
N ARG A 586 25.70 -22.88 -12.87
CA ARG A 586 24.67 -21.86 -12.59
C ARG A 586 24.00 -21.28 -13.85
N TYR A 587 22.76 -20.90 -13.68
CA TYR A 587 21.97 -20.23 -14.71
C TYR A 587 20.84 -19.38 -14.08
N LEU A 588 19.68 -19.27 -14.73
CA LEU A 588 18.52 -18.52 -14.31
C LEU A 588 18.08 -18.82 -12.87
N ASP A 589 18.13 -20.09 -12.46
CA ASP A 589 17.65 -20.53 -11.17
C ASP A 589 18.50 -19.98 -10.02
N SER A 590 19.79 -19.75 -10.24
CA SER A 590 20.64 -18.97 -9.34
C SER A 590 20.08 -17.56 -9.11
N SER A 591 19.71 -16.83 -10.17
CA SER A 591 19.15 -15.49 -10.00
C SER A 591 17.79 -15.50 -9.29
N LEU A 592 16.95 -16.51 -9.53
CA LEU A 592 15.70 -16.66 -8.80
C LEU A 592 15.93 -16.91 -7.30
N ALA A 593 16.93 -17.76 -6.96
CA ALA A 593 17.24 -18.06 -5.56
C ALA A 593 17.91 -16.88 -4.84
N TYR A 594 18.96 -16.29 -5.44
CA TYR A 594 19.77 -15.23 -4.82
C TYR A 594 19.04 -13.87 -4.87
N GLN A 595 18.74 -13.35 -6.07
CA GLN A 595 18.17 -12.02 -6.23
C GLN A 595 16.65 -12.02 -5.98
N GLY A 596 15.95 -13.03 -6.50
CA GLY A 596 14.49 -13.10 -6.40
C GLY A 596 14.02 -13.35 -4.96
N ILE A 597 14.51 -14.41 -4.31
CA ILE A 597 14.05 -14.87 -3.00
C ILE A 597 14.91 -14.29 -1.88
N ALA A 598 16.23 -14.53 -1.88
CA ALA A 598 17.09 -14.16 -0.76
C ALA A 598 17.26 -12.64 -0.61
N ARG A 599 17.46 -11.88 -1.71
CA ARG A 599 17.47 -10.41 -1.73
C ARG A 599 16.07 -9.80 -1.68
N GLY A 600 15.01 -10.58 -1.91
CA GLY A 600 13.63 -10.11 -1.81
C GLY A 600 13.11 -9.26 -2.99
N LEU A 601 13.75 -9.32 -4.16
CA LEU A 601 13.29 -8.59 -5.36
C LEU A 601 11.99 -9.17 -5.96
N GLY A 602 11.64 -10.41 -5.60
CA GLY A 602 10.49 -11.13 -6.16
C GLY A 602 10.87 -12.03 -7.34
N GLU A 603 10.42 -13.29 -7.29
CA GLU A 603 10.70 -14.29 -8.32
C GLU A 603 10.19 -13.88 -9.71
N GLU A 604 9.00 -13.26 -9.76
CA GLU A 604 8.36 -12.89 -11.03
C GLU A 604 9.13 -11.78 -11.76
N ASP A 605 9.63 -10.79 -11.05
CA ASP A 605 10.37 -9.66 -11.65
C ASP A 605 11.74 -10.12 -12.13
N VAL A 606 12.45 -10.95 -11.33
CA VAL A 606 13.73 -11.54 -11.74
C VAL A 606 13.55 -12.51 -12.91
N LEU A 607 12.47 -13.29 -12.92
CA LEU A 607 12.16 -14.18 -14.05
C LEU A 607 11.90 -13.40 -15.35
N ARG A 608 11.10 -12.31 -15.30
CA ARG A 608 10.83 -11.46 -16.48
C ARG A 608 12.09 -10.84 -17.06
N LEU A 609 12.94 -10.30 -16.18
CA LEU A 609 14.21 -9.70 -16.56
C LEU A 609 15.08 -10.70 -17.32
N ASN A 610 15.21 -11.91 -16.80
CA ASN A 610 16.05 -12.95 -17.38
C ASN A 610 15.43 -13.59 -18.62
N ALA A 611 14.12 -13.82 -18.65
CA ALA A 611 13.43 -14.36 -19.83
C ALA A 611 13.61 -13.45 -21.06
N TRP A 612 13.50 -12.12 -20.85
CA TRP A 612 13.78 -11.15 -21.91
C TRP A 612 15.24 -11.19 -22.38
N GLY A 613 16.21 -11.26 -21.46
CA GLY A 613 17.63 -11.26 -21.80
C GLY A 613 18.11 -12.55 -22.47
N THR A 614 17.42 -13.68 -22.24
CA THR A 614 17.80 -14.99 -22.78
C THR A 614 16.95 -15.45 -23.97
N ASP A 615 16.01 -14.60 -24.45
CA ASP A 615 14.98 -14.99 -25.42
C ASP A 615 14.34 -16.34 -25.03
N GLU A 616 13.97 -16.46 -23.73
CA GLU A 616 13.31 -17.63 -23.15
C GLU A 616 14.11 -18.96 -23.30
N THR A 617 15.44 -18.89 -23.48
CA THR A 617 16.29 -20.09 -23.52
C THR A 617 16.36 -20.71 -22.13
N LEU A 618 15.75 -21.88 -21.94
CA LEU A 618 15.70 -22.61 -20.67
C LEU A 618 16.46 -23.92 -20.75
N PRO A 619 17.07 -24.40 -19.62
CA PRO A 619 17.70 -25.72 -19.55
C PRO A 619 16.67 -26.86 -19.70
N ASP A 620 17.08 -27.94 -20.35
CA ASP A 620 16.32 -29.18 -20.43
C ASP A 620 16.30 -29.88 -19.06
N LEU A 621 17.42 -29.82 -18.31
CA LEU A 621 17.55 -30.37 -16.96
C LEU A 621 18.40 -29.46 -16.08
N VAL A 622 17.91 -29.23 -14.86
CA VAL A 622 18.66 -28.60 -13.75
C VAL A 622 18.99 -29.65 -12.72
N ILE A 623 20.28 -29.87 -12.49
CA ILE A 623 20.78 -30.77 -11.46
C ILE A 623 21.08 -29.92 -10.21
N LEU A 624 20.24 -30.03 -9.20
CA LEU A 624 20.45 -29.35 -7.93
C LEU A 624 21.25 -30.25 -7.00
N LEU A 625 22.50 -29.87 -6.77
CA LEU A 625 23.37 -30.51 -5.78
C LEU A 625 23.04 -29.94 -4.40
N HIS A 626 22.16 -30.63 -3.66
CA HIS A 626 21.71 -30.21 -2.35
C HIS A 626 22.77 -30.54 -1.29
N LEU A 627 23.22 -29.51 -0.58
CA LEU A 627 24.18 -29.58 0.51
C LEU A 627 23.82 -28.54 1.57
N ASP A 628 24.08 -28.87 2.85
CA ASP A 628 23.98 -27.86 3.90
C ASP A 628 24.97 -26.73 3.64
N PRO A 629 24.53 -25.46 3.65
CA PRO A 629 25.38 -24.31 3.38
C PRO A 629 26.61 -24.20 4.30
N GLU A 630 26.50 -24.61 5.57
CA GLU A 630 27.62 -24.57 6.52
C GLU A 630 28.71 -25.57 6.11
N VAL A 631 28.30 -26.75 5.66
CA VAL A 631 29.23 -27.77 5.14
C VAL A 631 29.87 -27.31 3.84
N GLY A 632 29.08 -26.67 2.97
CA GLY A 632 29.55 -26.18 1.67
C GLY A 632 30.60 -25.09 1.82
N LEU A 633 30.33 -24.05 2.61
CA LEU A 633 31.28 -22.96 2.89
C LEU A 633 32.58 -23.48 3.55
N GLY A 634 32.47 -24.45 4.44
CA GLY A 634 33.66 -25.08 5.08
C GLY A 634 34.58 -25.82 4.10
N ARG A 635 34.10 -26.23 2.92
CA ARG A 635 34.91 -26.88 1.88
C ARG A 635 35.71 -25.89 1.02
N ASN A 636 35.29 -24.62 0.97
CA ASN A 636 35.98 -23.59 0.18
C ASN A 636 37.19 -23.04 0.93
N LYS A 637 38.40 -23.12 0.32
CA LYS A 637 39.67 -22.70 0.92
C LYS A 637 40.25 -21.41 0.29
N GLY A 638 39.55 -20.79 -0.66
CA GLY A 638 39.98 -19.57 -1.33
C GLY A 638 39.59 -18.28 -0.59
N ASP A 639 40.09 -17.14 -1.07
CA ASP A 639 39.60 -15.84 -0.60
C ASP A 639 38.13 -15.69 -1.01
N PRO A 640 37.23 -15.41 -0.06
CA PRO A 640 35.79 -15.35 -0.35
C PRO A 640 35.46 -14.14 -1.25
N ASP A 641 34.69 -14.38 -2.29
CA ASP A 641 34.13 -13.30 -3.11
C ASP A 641 32.98 -12.55 -2.38
N ARG A 642 32.44 -11.50 -2.99
CA ARG A 642 31.38 -10.69 -2.40
C ARG A 642 30.15 -11.52 -2.00
N MET A 643 29.77 -12.53 -2.78
CA MET A 643 28.60 -13.36 -2.50
C MET A 643 28.88 -14.39 -1.39
N GLU A 644 30.11 -14.87 -1.32
CA GLU A 644 30.56 -15.79 -0.25
C GLU A 644 30.76 -15.09 1.09
N GLN A 645 30.94 -13.75 1.10
CA GLN A 645 31.04 -12.92 2.32
C GLN A 645 29.68 -12.62 2.96
N GLU A 646 28.55 -12.98 2.35
CA GLU A 646 27.23 -12.84 2.95
C GLU A 646 27.10 -13.73 4.20
N ASP A 647 26.22 -13.37 5.11
CA ASP A 647 26.02 -14.11 6.34
C ASP A 647 25.44 -15.53 6.09
N ILE A 648 25.62 -16.42 7.05
CA ILE A 648 25.13 -17.81 6.96
C ILE A 648 23.60 -17.86 6.83
N ALA A 649 22.87 -16.87 7.36
CA ALA A 649 21.42 -16.80 7.24
C ALA A 649 20.98 -16.51 5.80
N PHE A 650 21.76 -15.73 5.05
CA PHE A 650 21.54 -15.51 3.62
C PHE A 650 21.74 -16.81 2.83
N HIS A 651 22.85 -17.54 3.07
CA HIS A 651 23.13 -18.81 2.40
C HIS A 651 22.09 -19.89 2.72
N LYS A 652 21.55 -19.94 3.95
CA LYS A 652 20.42 -20.82 4.31
C LYS A 652 19.15 -20.46 3.52
N LYS A 653 18.83 -19.17 3.39
CA LYS A 653 17.70 -18.74 2.54
C LYS A 653 17.89 -19.16 1.07
N VAL A 654 19.10 -19.05 0.54
CA VAL A 654 19.41 -19.51 -0.83
C VAL A 654 19.22 -21.01 -0.97
N GLY A 655 19.69 -21.82 -0.01
CA GLY A 655 19.48 -23.27 0.01
C GLY A 655 18.00 -23.64 0.03
N GLU A 656 17.20 -22.98 0.89
CA GLU A 656 15.75 -23.16 0.95
C GLU A 656 15.06 -22.71 -0.35
N ALA A 657 15.54 -21.62 -0.97
CA ALA A 657 15.03 -21.12 -2.24
C ALA A 657 15.23 -22.12 -3.38
N TYR A 658 16.39 -22.77 -3.47
CA TYR A 658 16.61 -23.83 -4.46
C TYR A 658 15.67 -25.02 -4.27
N LEU A 659 15.44 -25.47 -3.02
CA LEU A 659 14.47 -26.53 -2.74
C LEU A 659 13.04 -26.12 -3.06
N HIS A 660 12.69 -24.84 -2.83
CA HIS A 660 11.41 -24.28 -3.23
C HIS A 660 11.24 -24.32 -4.76
N LEU A 661 12.24 -23.90 -5.52
CA LEU A 661 12.25 -23.95 -6.99
C LEU A 661 12.16 -25.39 -7.52
N ALA A 662 12.91 -26.32 -6.94
CA ALA A 662 12.86 -27.74 -7.32
C ALA A 662 11.46 -28.35 -7.10
N ARG A 663 10.81 -28.05 -5.98
CA ARG A 663 9.42 -28.45 -5.71
C ARG A 663 8.41 -27.79 -6.65
N SER A 664 8.71 -26.56 -7.08
CA SER A 664 7.85 -25.81 -7.99
C SER A 664 7.93 -26.29 -9.43
N PHE A 665 9.09 -26.85 -9.85
CA PHE A 665 9.39 -27.31 -11.20
C PHE A 665 9.95 -28.73 -11.26
N PRO A 666 9.25 -29.74 -10.73
CA PRO A 666 9.78 -31.09 -10.57
C PRO A 666 10.12 -31.80 -11.89
N SER A 667 9.52 -31.36 -13.01
CA SER A 667 9.82 -31.91 -14.35
C SER A 667 11.15 -31.45 -14.94
N ARG A 668 11.72 -30.36 -14.39
CA ARG A 668 12.96 -29.74 -14.84
C ARG A 668 14.11 -29.95 -13.88
N PHE A 669 13.81 -30.20 -12.59
CA PHE A 669 14.82 -30.35 -11.55
C PHE A 669 15.02 -31.81 -11.18
N ALA A 670 16.30 -32.21 -11.05
CA ALA A 670 16.75 -33.40 -10.37
C ALA A 670 17.52 -32.97 -9.12
N VAL A 671 16.98 -33.30 -7.93
CA VAL A 671 17.65 -33.01 -6.65
C VAL A 671 18.53 -34.22 -6.29
N VAL A 672 19.82 -33.96 -6.08
CA VAL A 672 20.84 -34.94 -5.76
C VAL A 672 21.46 -34.56 -4.41
N ASP A 673 21.50 -35.47 -3.46
CA ASP A 673 22.19 -35.29 -2.18
C ASP A 673 23.70 -35.22 -2.41
N ALA A 674 24.35 -34.11 -2.11
CA ALA A 674 25.75 -33.82 -2.33
C ALA A 674 26.62 -34.05 -1.06
N ALA A 675 26.05 -34.64 -0.01
CA ALA A 675 26.81 -34.97 1.20
C ALA A 675 27.68 -36.24 1.04
N GLY A 676 27.34 -37.14 0.12
CA GLY A 676 27.98 -38.42 -0.10
C GLY A 676 29.30 -38.39 -0.87
N PRO A 677 29.90 -39.57 -1.15
CA PRO A 677 31.08 -39.72 -1.98
C PRO A 677 30.84 -39.26 -3.43
N VAL A 678 31.89 -38.73 -4.08
CA VAL A 678 31.85 -38.18 -5.43
C VAL A 678 31.26 -39.16 -6.46
N GLU A 679 31.63 -40.41 -6.38
CA GLU A 679 31.20 -41.48 -7.30
C GLU A 679 29.71 -41.81 -7.13
N GLU A 680 29.19 -41.78 -5.91
CA GLU A 680 27.77 -41.99 -5.63
C GLU A 680 26.92 -40.83 -6.18
N ILE A 681 27.36 -39.60 -5.91
CA ILE A 681 26.73 -38.39 -6.47
C ILE A 681 26.71 -38.47 -7.99
N HIS A 682 27.85 -38.87 -8.61
CA HIS A 682 27.94 -39.00 -10.06
C HIS A 682 26.98 -40.08 -10.61
N ARG A 683 26.79 -41.18 -9.91
CA ARG A 683 25.81 -42.20 -10.29
C ARG A 683 24.39 -41.66 -10.33
N GLN A 684 24.00 -40.88 -9.34
CA GLN A 684 22.68 -40.20 -9.29
C GLN A 684 22.53 -39.15 -10.39
N VAL A 685 23.56 -38.31 -10.65
CA VAL A 685 23.62 -37.36 -11.74
C VAL A 685 23.44 -38.08 -13.09
N LYS A 686 24.14 -39.18 -13.34
CA LYS A 686 23.97 -39.97 -14.56
C LYS A 686 22.56 -40.53 -14.71
N ALA A 687 22.00 -41.07 -13.63
CA ALA A 687 20.63 -41.60 -13.64
C ALA A 687 19.61 -40.53 -14.02
N ALA A 688 19.77 -39.27 -13.51
CA ALA A 688 18.90 -38.15 -13.81
C ALA A 688 18.97 -37.71 -15.27
N ILE A 689 20.12 -37.82 -15.92
CA ILE A 689 20.31 -37.33 -17.30
C ILE A 689 19.93 -38.36 -18.36
N LEU A 690 19.94 -39.65 -18.05
CA LEU A 690 19.66 -40.74 -19.01
C LEU A 690 18.37 -40.58 -19.80
N PRO A 691 17.23 -40.16 -19.24
CA PRO A 691 15.98 -39.94 -19.99
C PRO A 691 16.16 -38.90 -21.12
N PHE A 692 16.87 -37.81 -20.84
CA PHE A 692 17.09 -36.71 -21.79
C PHE A 692 18.06 -37.08 -22.91
N VAL A 693 19.02 -37.99 -22.67
CA VAL A 693 19.96 -38.49 -23.68
C VAL A 693 19.25 -39.37 -24.68
N ARG A 694 18.31 -40.21 -24.26
CA ARG A 694 17.54 -41.11 -25.14
C ARG A 694 16.60 -40.35 -26.06
N GLU A 695 15.98 -39.30 -25.59
CA GLU A 695 15.08 -38.43 -26.42
C GLU A 695 15.84 -37.60 -27.43
N ALA A 696 17.11 -37.26 -27.20
CA ALA A 696 17.93 -36.51 -28.12
C ALA A 696 18.52 -37.39 -29.28
N VAL A 697 18.36 -38.72 -29.23
CA VAL A 697 18.84 -39.69 -30.21
C VAL A 697 17.71 -40.23 -31.09
N SER A 698 16.46 -40.16 -30.67
CA SER A 698 15.26 -40.48 -31.45
C SER A 698 14.76 -39.25 -32.24
#